data_8ed4df6cccb76f414cd1ca45e7bb3058
#
_entry.id   8ed4df6cccb76f414cd1ca45e7bb3058
#
_cell.length_a   1.000
_cell.length_b   1.000
_cell.length_c   1.000
_cell.angle_alpha   90.00
_cell.angle_beta   90.00
_cell.angle_gamma   90.00
#
_symmetry.space_group_name_H-M   'P 1'
#
loop_
_entity.id
_entity.type
_entity.pdbx_description
1 polymer ?
#
loop_
_entity_poly.entity_id
_entity_poly.type
_entity_poly.pdbx_seq_one_letter_code
_entity_poly.pdbx_strand_id
1 'polypeptide(L)'
;VNVEWVIDSGAVDETRALLASVLARFQAAWESAGAPPNLAEFLPHRPESRRLALIELIKVDLEYRWIRYDFPKRLAEYRAEFDELRSGSLPPDLAYEEFHALRRSGFALDISALPTEAAATEWAERDYRSTLIARPQAQHALEGIEVGDRVDDFDLLVELGSGAFARVFLARQRSMQRLVAVKISQNHGTESETLAQLDHEHIVRVFDQRLLSDQELKLLYMQYLPGGTLSKVLALVRSREPGERDGGLLLEAVDSAMRDKGGLIPGESLTRAAMPERSWPETVAWLGSRLARALDYAADNGVLHRDIKPANVLLTADGSPKLADFNISFSQHVAGTSPLAYFGGSLAYMSPEQLAACHPRLLETAEALDGRSDIYALGVVLWELLTGRRPFDDESLAGDSESSLERMLRLRRHEIDPRHLDELPPDCPATLRRVLLKCLAPDREDRWPDGAALAQQLELCLDQRARDLVDPPESNWRARVGPWSLLALITVASLVGDVLGMAYVNLHNHPLFALWFTPEERARLQVVGNAMALVATPAAIAVANYLCRRAFIVWRGLRRGRTYESAELSRARRDTLKNGDRVALLAFAWWVLAAAVSAIALVVYTGLPPGRIVNLVATLLVSGAIAVAYPFFVVTFFVVRCFYPRLLTHGETAEDRQALRALSRRCTGYLAVAVAIPLVGVISSLIFLNAEEVSLVLIPIYGLCVAGVLGFLGDYWLFRRTEADLRAFERAVSK
;
A
#
# COMPACT_ATOMS: atom_id res chain seq x y z
N VAL A 1 -2.82 -33.34 41.67
CA VAL A 1 -1.68 -33.17 42.60
C VAL A 1 -0.73 -32.22 41.87
N ASN A 2 -0.77 -30.94 42.25
CA ASN A 2 0.14 -29.91 41.76
C ASN A 2 1.55 -30.27 42.26
N VAL A 3 2.48 -30.44 41.33
CA VAL A 3 3.91 -30.39 41.62
C VAL A 3 4.44 -29.11 40.99
N GLU A 4 4.54 -28.04 41.79
CA GLU A 4 5.31 -26.85 41.47
C GLU A 4 6.79 -27.22 41.42
N TRP A 5 7.36 -27.22 40.23
CA TRP A 5 8.81 -27.23 40.06
C TRP A 5 9.33 -25.81 40.29
N VAL A 6 9.79 -25.52 41.51
CA VAL A 6 10.66 -24.39 41.79
C VAL A 6 12.02 -24.71 41.15
N ILE A 7 12.27 -24.20 39.97
CA ILE A 7 13.59 -24.25 39.32
C ILE A 7 14.48 -23.24 40.04
N ASP A 8 15.47 -23.70 40.75
CA ASP A 8 16.50 -22.85 41.35
C ASP A 8 17.27 -22.11 40.24
N SER A 9 17.09 -20.80 40.15
CA SER A 9 17.68 -19.94 39.11
C SER A 9 19.23 -19.99 39.11
N GLY A 10 19.84 -20.27 40.27
CA GLY A 10 21.30 -20.37 40.40
C GLY A 10 21.91 -21.56 39.70
N ALA A 11 21.23 -22.74 39.71
CA ALA A 11 21.72 -23.97 39.06
C ALA A 11 21.64 -23.88 37.52
N VAL A 12 20.69 -23.13 36.98
CA VAL A 12 20.58 -22.91 35.52
C VAL A 12 21.68 -22.00 35.00
N ASP A 13 22.04 -20.96 35.74
CA ASP A 13 23.12 -20.04 35.37
C ASP A 13 24.50 -20.70 35.46
N GLU A 14 24.75 -21.57 36.45
CA GLU A 14 26.00 -22.33 36.58
C GLU A 14 26.18 -23.30 35.39
N THR A 15 25.12 -24.02 35.00
CA THR A 15 25.14 -24.96 33.86
C THR A 15 25.38 -24.21 32.55
N ARG A 16 24.79 -23.02 32.39
CA ARG A 16 24.92 -22.17 31.21
C ARG A 16 26.36 -21.62 31.06
N ALA A 17 26.94 -21.14 32.16
CA ALA A 17 28.31 -20.65 32.18
C ALA A 17 29.32 -21.77 31.87
N LEU A 18 29.08 -22.98 32.37
CA LEU A 18 29.89 -24.16 32.09
C LEU A 18 29.84 -24.53 30.58
N LEU A 19 28.66 -24.59 29.99
CA LEU A 19 28.50 -24.89 28.56
C LEU A 19 29.18 -23.84 27.69
N ALA A 20 29.01 -22.57 27.99
CA ALA A 20 29.65 -21.46 27.25
C ALA A 20 31.19 -21.62 27.29
N SER A 21 31.77 -21.90 28.45
CA SER A 21 33.21 -22.10 28.59
C SER A 21 33.76 -23.30 27.82
N VAL A 22 33.00 -24.38 27.79
CA VAL A 22 33.34 -25.62 27.06
C VAL A 22 33.34 -25.39 25.56
N LEU A 23 32.30 -24.72 25.05
CA LEU A 23 32.18 -24.39 23.63
C LEU A 23 33.27 -23.44 23.15
N ALA A 24 33.57 -22.40 23.93
CA ALA A 24 34.63 -21.44 23.59
C ALA A 24 36.01 -22.14 23.49
N ARG A 25 36.31 -23.00 24.43
CA ARG A 25 37.56 -23.79 24.40
C ARG A 25 37.64 -24.73 23.21
N PHE A 26 36.54 -25.35 22.82
CA PHE A 26 36.47 -26.25 21.68
C PHE A 26 36.61 -25.49 20.34
N GLN A 27 35.97 -24.35 20.21
CA GLN A 27 36.13 -23.50 19.05
C GLN A 27 37.56 -22.97 18.90
N ALA A 28 38.19 -22.52 19.99
CA ALA A 28 39.58 -22.10 19.99
C ALA A 28 40.53 -23.23 19.60
N ALA A 29 40.25 -24.48 20.01
CA ALA A 29 40.99 -25.67 19.60
C ALA A 29 40.86 -25.92 18.09
N TRP A 30 39.69 -25.78 17.50
CA TRP A 30 39.48 -25.86 16.05
C TRP A 30 40.27 -24.77 15.28
N GLU A 31 40.30 -23.55 15.81
CA GLU A 31 40.98 -22.41 15.17
C GLU A 31 42.51 -22.49 15.27
N SER A 32 43.04 -23.17 16.28
CA SER A 32 44.48 -23.29 16.55
C SER A 32 45.14 -24.55 16.00
N ALA A 33 44.38 -25.60 15.77
CA ALA A 33 44.93 -26.90 15.45
C ALA A 33 44.63 -27.32 14.03
N GLY A 34 45.31 -27.31 13.04
CA GLY A 34 45.00 -27.75 11.65
C GLY A 34 44.41 -29.18 11.48
N ALA A 35 43.87 -29.77 12.54
CA ALA A 35 43.23 -31.08 12.60
C ALA A 35 42.04 -31.08 13.58
N PRO A 36 41.01 -31.96 13.38
CA PRO A 36 39.85 -32.05 14.25
C PRO A 36 40.19 -32.32 15.72
N PRO A 37 39.78 -31.47 16.66
CA PRO A 37 40.00 -31.70 18.10
C PRO A 37 39.17 -32.91 18.59
N ASN A 38 39.68 -33.59 19.63
CA ASN A 38 38.96 -34.72 20.24
C ASN A 38 37.87 -34.20 21.19
N LEU A 39 36.58 -34.35 20.82
CA LEU A 39 35.42 -33.92 21.60
C LEU A 39 35.44 -34.44 23.06
N ALA A 40 35.93 -35.66 23.30
CA ALA A 40 35.91 -36.28 24.62
C ALA A 40 36.71 -35.47 25.66
N GLU A 41 37.74 -34.73 25.25
CA GLU A 41 38.58 -33.89 26.12
C GLU A 41 37.89 -32.64 26.63
N PHE A 42 36.83 -32.22 25.98
CA PHE A 42 36.07 -31.01 26.32
C PHE A 42 34.80 -31.30 27.13
N LEU A 43 34.42 -32.58 27.28
CA LEU A 43 33.20 -32.96 27.98
C LEU A 43 33.32 -32.76 29.50
N PRO A 44 32.32 -32.17 30.15
CA PRO A 44 32.30 -32.00 31.60
C PRO A 44 32.19 -33.37 32.31
N HIS A 45 32.74 -33.48 33.52
CA HIS A 45 32.69 -34.68 34.33
C HIS A 45 31.33 -34.96 34.96
N ARG A 46 30.44 -33.94 35.08
CA ARG A 46 29.09 -34.09 35.66
C ARG A 46 28.15 -34.78 34.68
N PRO A 47 27.53 -35.92 35.01
CA PRO A 47 26.68 -36.69 34.09
C PRO A 47 25.50 -35.87 33.52
N GLU A 48 24.89 -35.00 34.32
CA GLU A 48 23.71 -34.21 33.96
C GLU A 48 24.00 -33.17 32.88
N SER A 49 25.19 -32.57 32.89
CA SER A 49 25.60 -31.57 31.88
C SER A 49 26.39 -32.18 30.73
N ARG A 50 26.88 -33.43 30.87
CA ARG A 50 27.75 -34.09 29.90
C ARG A 50 27.04 -34.37 28.55
N ARG A 51 25.81 -34.92 28.61
CA ARG A 51 25.03 -35.20 27.40
C ARG A 51 24.66 -33.89 26.65
N LEU A 52 24.28 -32.86 27.40
CA LEU A 52 23.94 -31.55 26.81
C LEU A 52 25.16 -30.91 26.15
N ALA A 53 26.31 -30.93 26.84
CA ALA A 53 27.57 -30.43 26.31
C ALA A 53 28.00 -31.20 25.05
N LEU A 54 27.84 -32.53 25.03
CA LEU A 54 28.16 -33.36 23.87
C LEU A 54 27.32 -32.99 22.65
N ILE A 55 26.01 -32.77 22.82
CA ILE A 55 25.10 -32.34 21.74
C ILE A 55 25.57 -31.04 21.14
N GLU A 56 25.85 -30.02 21.96
CA GLU A 56 26.27 -28.71 21.50
C GLU A 56 27.67 -28.74 20.85
N LEU A 57 28.61 -29.53 21.40
CA LEU A 57 29.93 -29.71 20.79
C LEU A 57 29.85 -30.39 19.42
N ILE A 58 28.96 -31.39 19.22
CA ILE A 58 28.78 -32.04 17.92
C ILE A 58 28.22 -31.07 16.89
N LYS A 59 27.30 -30.18 17.25
CA LYS A 59 26.80 -29.14 16.34
C LYS A 59 27.94 -28.28 15.80
N VAL A 60 28.79 -27.81 16.70
CA VAL A 60 29.98 -27.01 16.31
C VAL A 60 30.96 -27.86 15.49
N ASP A 61 31.21 -29.09 15.86
CA ASP A 61 32.13 -29.99 15.14
C ASP A 61 31.64 -30.29 13.71
N LEU A 62 30.32 -30.49 13.51
CA LEU A 62 29.72 -30.65 12.19
C LEU A 62 29.92 -29.42 11.33
N GLU A 63 29.68 -28.22 11.87
CA GLU A 63 29.90 -26.97 11.15
C GLU A 63 31.36 -26.83 10.68
N TYR A 64 32.32 -26.99 11.61
CA TYR A 64 33.73 -26.86 11.29
C TYR A 64 34.19 -27.93 10.29
N ARG A 65 33.78 -29.17 10.45
CA ARG A 65 34.18 -30.29 9.56
C ARG A 65 33.66 -30.17 8.16
N TRP A 66 32.41 -29.86 7.99
CA TRP A 66 31.74 -29.83 6.67
C TRP A 66 31.86 -28.50 5.94
N ILE A 67 31.95 -27.39 6.68
CA ILE A 67 31.84 -26.07 6.07
C ILE A 67 33.18 -25.33 6.00
N ARG A 68 34.05 -25.52 7.01
CA ARG A 68 35.31 -24.79 7.11
C ARG A 68 36.54 -25.60 6.73
N TYR A 69 36.53 -26.88 7.04
CA TYR A 69 37.69 -27.73 6.89
C TYR A 69 37.31 -29.06 6.25
N ASP A 70 37.41 -29.46 5.20
CA ASP A 70 37.04 -30.71 4.49
C ASP A 70 37.44 -32.03 5.25
N PHE A 71 36.85 -32.25 6.45
CA PHE A 71 37.02 -33.44 7.28
C PHE A 71 35.67 -34.08 7.61
N PRO A 72 34.94 -34.60 6.62
CA PRO A 72 33.56 -35.05 6.80
C PRO A 72 33.45 -36.15 7.84
N LYS A 73 32.47 -36.00 8.78
CA LYS A 73 32.06 -36.99 9.77
C LYS A 73 30.54 -37.00 9.88
N ARG A 74 29.93 -38.18 9.80
CA ARG A 74 28.48 -38.36 9.84
C ARG A 74 27.98 -38.49 11.27
N LEU A 75 26.71 -38.12 11.54
CA LEU A 75 26.10 -38.27 12.85
C LEU A 75 26.05 -39.71 13.36
N ALA A 76 25.95 -40.69 12.45
CA ALA A 76 26.04 -42.12 12.79
C ALA A 76 27.40 -42.49 13.41
N GLU A 77 28.47 -41.81 13.04
CA GLU A 77 29.81 -42.04 13.57
C GLU A 77 29.97 -41.49 14.99
N TYR A 78 29.39 -40.31 15.27
CA TYR A 78 29.32 -39.78 16.65
C TYR A 78 28.48 -40.70 17.56
N ARG A 79 27.36 -41.23 17.04
CA ARG A 79 26.54 -42.21 17.78
C ARG A 79 27.28 -43.51 18.09
N ALA A 80 28.17 -43.94 17.21
CA ALA A 80 29.01 -45.13 17.46
C ALA A 80 30.11 -44.82 18.48
N GLU A 81 30.61 -43.60 18.55
CA GLU A 81 31.73 -43.18 19.41
C GLU A 81 31.29 -42.88 20.85
N PHE A 82 30.10 -42.23 21.04
CA PHE A 82 29.65 -41.80 22.37
C PHE A 82 28.45 -42.59 22.88
N ASP A 83 28.61 -43.25 24.04
CA ASP A 83 27.58 -44.09 24.67
C ASP A 83 26.33 -43.28 25.07
N GLU A 84 26.50 -41.97 25.37
CA GLU A 84 25.44 -41.02 25.71
C GLU A 84 24.42 -40.82 24.58
N LEU A 85 24.79 -41.10 23.33
CA LEU A 85 23.94 -41.01 22.15
C LEU A 85 23.35 -42.36 21.71
N ARG A 86 23.82 -43.50 22.28
CA ARG A 86 23.31 -44.84 21.95
C ARG A 86 21.97 -45.15 22.60
N SER A 87 21.73 -44.60 23.79
CA SER A 87 20.51 -44.80 24.53
C SER A 87 19.46 -43.75 24.19
N GLY A 88 18.42 -44.11 23.42
CA GLY A 88 17.30 -43.27 23.05
C GLY A 88 17.31 -42.78 21.59
N SER A 89 16.30 -42.01 21.21
CA SER A 89 16.27 -41.32 19.92
C SER A 89 17.36 -40.25 19.89
N LEU A 90 18.00 -40.07 18.72
CA LEU A 90 18.90 -38.94 18.51
C LEU A 90 18.09 -37.65 18.63
N PRO A 91 18.63 -36.61 19.30
CA PRO A 91 18.00 -35.31 19.30
C PRO A 91 17.76 -34.84 17.88
N PRO A 92 16.55 -34.40 17.55
CA PRO A 92 16.20 -33.94 16.19
C PRO A 92 17.11 -32.81 15.70
N ASP A 93 17.61 -31.97 16.61
CA ASP A 93 18.53 -30.85 16.32
C ASP A 93 19.88 -31.32 15.75
N LEU A 94 20.43 -32.43 16.22
CA LEU A 94 21.64 -32.97 15.64
C LEU A 94 21.44 -33.50 14.22
N ALA A 95 20.30 -34.13 13.94
CA ALA A 95 19.96 -34.56 12.59
C ALA A 95 19.75 -33.35 11.64
N TYR A 96 19.23 -32.28 12.18
CA TYR A 96 19.05 -31.03 11.47
C TYR A 96 20.39 -30.36 11.13
N GLU A 97 21.32 -30.28 12.09
CA GLU A 97 22.65 -29.70 11.85
C GLU A 97 23.49 -30.54 10.86
N GLU A 98 23.42 -31.86 10.93
CA GLU A 98 24.05 -32.70 9.91
C GLU A 98 23.48 -32.43 8.53
N PHE A 99 22.15 -32.33 8.38
CA PHE A 99 21.50 -32.03 7.12
C PHE A 99 21.93 -30.65 6.57
N HIS A 100 22.02 -29.67 7.44
CA HIS A 100 22.46 -28.32 7.08
C HIS A 100 23.92 -28.29 6.64
N ALA A 101 24.78 -28.97 7.35
CA ALA A 101 26.20 -29.08 7.03
C ALA A 101 26.43 -29.80 5.68
N LEU A 102 25.70 -30.87 5.43
CA LEU A 102 25.72 -31.61 4.16
C LEU A 102 25.25 -30.78 2.97
N ARG A 103 24.15 -30.05 3.16
CA ARG A 103 23.59 -29.15 2.10
C ARG A 103 24.56 -28.03 1.73
N ARG A 104 25.22 -27.41 2.70
CA ARG A 104 26.18 -26.31 2.48
C ARG A 104 27.48 -26.80 1.85
N SER A 105 27.87 -28.04 2.08
CA SER A 105 29.07 -28.64 1.45
C SER A 105 28.82 -29.15 0.02
N GLY A 106 27.61 -29.03 -0.53
CA GLY A 106 27.28 -29.40 -1.90
C GLY A 106 27.00 -30.92 -2.10
N PHE A 107 26.81 -31.69 -1.04
CA PHE A 107 26.51 -33.12 -1.13
C PHE A 107 25.06 -33.35 -1.58
N ALA A 108 24.86 -34.29 -2.53
CA ALA A 108 23.55 -34.75 -2.96
C ALA A 108 22.87 -35.57 -1.84
N LEU A 109 21.70 -35.12 -1.36
CA LEU A 109 20.98 -35.71 -0.22
C LEU A 109 19.86 -36.63 -0.67
N ASP A 110 19.79 -37.78 -0.07
CA ASP A 110 18.62 -38.67 -0.12
C ASP A 110 17.63 -38.28 0.99
N ILE A 111 16.53 -37.62 0.57
CA ILE A 111 15.52 -37.07 1.48
C ILE A 111 14.72 -38.14 2.23
N SER A 112 14.79 -39.39 1.79
CA SER A 112 14.03 -40.50 2.41
C SER A 112 14.58 -40.96 3.78
N ALA A 113 15.74 -40.49 4.20
CA ALA A 113 16.42 -40.86 5.44
C ALA A 113 16.17 -39.93 6.63
N LEU A 114 15.31 -38.93 6.50
CA LEU A 114 14.98 -37.99 7.58
C LEU A 114 14.00 -38.60 8.60
N PRO A 115 14.13 -38.31 9.92
CA PRO A 115 13.20 -38.80 10.94
C PRO A 115 11.78 -38.23 10.72
N THR A 116 10.78 -39.06 10.99
CA THR A 116 9.33 -38.71 10.86
C THR A 116 8.91 -37.57 11.77
N GLU A 117 7.86 -36.83 11.32
CA GLU A 117 7.28 -35.62 11.88
C GLU A 117 7.06 -35.54 13.40
N ALA A 118 6.84 -36.70 14.06
CA ALA A 118 6.57 -36.73 15.49
C ALA A 118 7.76 -36.31 16.39
N ALA A 119 8.99 -36.34 15.87
CA ALA A 119 10.19 -35.94 16.62
C ALA A 119 10.49 -34.45 16.58
N ALA A 120 9.92 -33.70 15.60
CA ALA A 120 10.24 -32.29 15.38
C ALA A 120 9.51 -31.35 16.36
N THR A 121 8.39 -31.78 16.93
CA THR A 121 7.46 -30.92 17.67
C THR A 121 7.83 -30.71 19.15
N GLU A 122 8.33 -31.74 19.79
CA GLU A 122 8.84 -31.62 21.17
C GLU A 122 10.03 -30.66 21.27
N TRP A 123 10.53 -30.28 20.14
CA TRP A 123 11.78 -29.60 19.92
C TRP A 123 11.69 -28.09 19.88
N ALA A 124 10.64 -27.56 19.27
CA ALA A 124 10.44 -26.10 19.13
C ALA A 124 10.31 -25.36 20.48
N GLU A 125 9.79 -26.03 21.50
CA GLU A 125 9.65 -25.47 22.85
C GLU A 125 10.93 -25.52 23.71
N ARG A 126 11.82 -26.46 23.45
CA ARG A 126 13.09 -26.60 24.19
C ARG A 126 14.20 -25.70 23.64
N ASP A 127 14.17 -25.36 22.36
CA ASP A 127 15.27 -24.67 21.65
C ASP A 127 15.37 -23.17 21.95
N TYR A 128 14.32 -22.56 22.48
CA TYR A 128 14.37 -21.16 22.94
C TYR A 128 15.46 -20.90 24.02
N ARG A 129 15.93 -21.96 24.68
CA ARG A 129 16.95 -21.89 25.75
C ARG A 129 18.38 -22.18 25.28
N SER A 130 18.59 -22.91 24.18
CA SER A 130 19.95 -23.36 23.76
C SER A 130 20.68 -22.37 22.84
N THR A 131 19.94 -21.54 22.11
CA THR A 131 20.52 -20.61 21.11
C THR A 131 21.18 -19.37 21.73
N LEU A 132 21.15 -19.21 23.03
CA LEU A 132 21.79 -18.11 23.77
C LEU A 132 23.31 -18.31 23.98
N ILE A 133 23.93 -19.34 23.39
CA ILE A 133 25.34 -19.70 23.68
C ILE A 133 26.28 -19.42 22.49
N ALA A 134 25.95 -18.51 21.59
CA ALA A 134 26.87 -18.13 20.52
C ALA A 134 27.82 -16.99 20.93
N ARG A 135 29.09 -17.33 21.13
CA ARG A 135 30.26 -16.45 21.31
C ARG A 135 30.41 -15.68 22.64
N PRO A 136 31.14 -16.24 23.61
CA PRO A 136 31.33 -15.65 24.94
C PRO A 136 32.08 -14.30 24.97
N GLN A 137 33.07 -14.08 24.10
CA GLN A 137 33.93 -12.87 24.19
C GLN A 137 33.25 -11.59 23.70
N ALA A 138 32.52 -11.63 22.58
CA ALA A 138 31.85 -10.45 22.06
C ALA A 138 30.54 -10.12 22.83
N GLN A 139 29.91 -11.12 23.45
CA GLN A 139 28.77 -10.91 24.33
C GLN A 139 29.17 -10.29 25.65
N HIS A 140 30.30 -10.69 26.23
CA HIS A 140 30.91 -10.05 27.43
C HIS A 140 31.33 -8.60 27.16
N ALA A 141 31.83 -8.29 25.96
CA ALA A 141 32.16 -6.92 25.58
C ALA A 141 30.92 -6.00 25.49
N LEU A 142 29.78 -6.53 25.01
CA LEU A 142 28.52 -5.80 24.99
C LEU A 142 27.89 -5.63 26.38
N GLU A 143 27.98 -6.67 27.23
CA GLU A 143 27.46 -6.68 28.61
C GLU A 143 28.27 -5.71 29.52
N GLY A 144 29.54 -5.51 29.22
CA GLY A 144 30.43 -4.59 29.97
C GLY A 144 30.22 -3.10 29.66
N ILE A 145 29.36 -2.74 28.69
CA ILE A 145 29.11 -1.34 28.35
C ILE A 145 27.90 -0.84 29.16
N GLU A 146 28.08 0.18 29.97
CA GLU A 146 27.04 0.75 30.84
C GLU A 146 26.70 2.19 30.49
N VAL A 147 25.55 2.64 30.98
CA VAL A 147 25.17 4.05 30.94
C VAL A 147 26.16 4.88 31.77
N GLY A 148 26.71 5.94 31.19
CA GLY A 148 27.76 6.74 31.75
C GLY A 148 29.13 6.46 31.13
N ASP A 149 29.29 5.33 30.45
CA ASP A 149 30.53 5.00 29.76
C ASP A 149 30.80 5.92 28.57
N ARG A 150 32.08 6.02 28.25
CA ARG A 150 32.54 6.66 27.03
C ARG A 150 33.03 5.60 26.05
N VAL A 151 32.36 5.53 24.91
CA VAL A 151 32.76 4.64 23.81
C VAL A 151 33.12 5.49 22.60
N ASP A 152 34.39 5.49 22.20
CA ASP A 152 34.96 6.36 21.14
C ASP A 152 34.59 7.84 21.35
N ASP A 153 33.88 8.49 20.44
CA ASP A 153 33.44 9.90 20.47
C ASP A 153 32.10 10.11 21.20
N PHE A 154 31.55 9.05 21.82
CA PHE A 154 30.20 9.05 22.37
C PHE A 154 30.16 8.88 23.89
N ASP A 155 29.51 9.81 24.58
CA ASP A 155 29.16 9.66 26.01
C ASP A 155 27.75 9.01 26.06
N LEU A 156 27.63 7.79 26.61
CA LEU A 156 26.38 7.04 26.69
C LEU A 156 25.49 7.59 27.81
N LEU A 157 24.29 8.08 27.48
CA LEU A 157 23.42 8.78 28.42
C LEU A 157 22.31 7.94 28.97
N VAL A 158 21.60 7.19 28.09
CA VAL A 158 20.42 6.38 28.42
C VAL A 158 20.40 5.17 27.52
N GLU A 159 20.09 4.01 28.02
CA GLU A 159 19.81 2.83 27.19
C GLU A 159 18.41 2.95 26.57
N LEU A 160 18.32 2.90 25.24
CA LEU A 160 17.07 2.99 24.48
C LEU A 160 16.44 1.64 24.22
N GLY A 161 17.25 0.59 24.17
CA GLY A 161 16.83 -0.79 23.99
C GLY A 161 18.00 -1.76 23.96
N SER A 162 17.71 -2.99 24.38
CA SER A 162 18.64 -4.12 24.34
C SER A 162 18.02 -5.31 23.61
N GLY A 163 18.82 -5.96 22.79
CA GLY A 163 18.48 -7.19 22.08
C GLY A 163 19.58 -8.23 22.23
N ALA A 164 19.35 -9.45 21.73
CA ALA A 164 20.31 -10.55 21.85
C ALA A 164 21.71 -10.26 21.24
N PHE A 165 21.77 -9.37 20.23
CA PHE A 165 22.98 -9.13 19.43
C PHE A 165 23.41 -7.67 19.37
N ALA A 166 22.64 -6.75 19.94
CA ALA A 166 22.93 -5.33 19.93
C ALA A 166 22.27 -4.59 21.10
N ARG A 167 22.90 -3.51 21.53
CA ARG A 167 22.32 -2.53 22.46
C ARG A 167 22.29 -1.15 21.81
N VAL A 168 21.24 -0.41 22.07
CA VAL A 168 21.05 0.94 21.51
C VAL A 168 21.04 1.95 22.65
N PHE A 169 21.87 2.97 22.56
CA PHE A 169 22.00 4.03 23.56
C PHE A 169 21.66 5.40 22.96
N LEU A 170 21.02 6.23 23.74
CA LEU A 170 21.08 7.67 23.53
C LEU A 170 22.47 8.13 23.96
N ALA A 171 23.18 8.77 23.06
CA ALA A 171 24.55 9.26 23.34
C ALA A 171 24.71 10.71 22.90
N ARG A 172 25.65 11.39 23.54
CA ARG A 172 26.15 12.70 23.11
C ARG A 172 27.40 12.50 22.28
N GLN A 173 27.37 12.85 21.03
CA GLN A 173 28.53 12.92 20.18
C GLN A 173 29.36 14.14 20.58
N ARG A 174 30.59 13.94 21.10
CA ARG A 174 31.40 15.02 21.68
C ARG A 174 31.98 15.98 20.65
N SER A 175 32.43 15.46 19.52
CA SER A 175 32.98 16.26 18.41
C SER A 175 31.96 17.23 17.80
N MET A 176 30.67 16.84 17.74
CA MET A 176 29.61 17.62 17.11
C MET A 176 28.63 18.22 18.13
N GLN A 177 28.77 17.94 19.43
CA GLN A 177 27.90 18.39 20.54
C GLN A 177 26.41 18.14 20.28
N ARG A 178 26.04 16.99 19.67
CA ARG A 178 24.66 16.61 19.34
C ARG A 178 24.27 15.30 19.99
N LEU A 179 22.95 15.11 20.17
CA LEU A 179 22.37 13.84 20.59
C LEU A 179 22.19 12.92 19.38
N VAL A 180 22.59 11.67 19.54
CA VAL A 180 22.48 10.61 18.54
C VAL A 180 22.00 9.31 19.19
N ALA A 181 21.42 8.41 18.43
CA ALA A 181 21.25 7.02 18.84
C ALA A 181 22.46 6.22 18.35
N VAL A 182 23.08 5.47 19.25
CA VAL A 182 24.24 4.62 18.94
C VAL A 182 23.85 3.17 19.16
N LYS A 183 23.82 2.39 18.09
CA LYS A 183 23.65 0.93 18.14
C LYS A 183 25.01 0.29 18.17
N ILE A 184 25.29 -0.45 19.25
CA ILE A 184 26.51 -1.20 19.44
C ILE A 184 26.21 -2.67 19.23
N SER A 185 26.85 -3.29 18.27
CA SER A 185 26.66 -4.69 17.89
C SER A 185 28.00 -5.37 17.64
N GLN A 186 27.98 -6.70 17.54
CA GLN A 186 29.14 -7.45 17.08
C GLN A 186 29.44 -7.12 15.60
N ASN A 187 30.71 -7.17 15.22
CA ASN A 187 31.16 -6.85 13.86
C ASN A 187 30.81 -8.02 12.90
N HIS A 188 29.60 -8.01 12.34
CA HIS A 188 29.14 -8.99 11.35
C HIS A 188 28.50 -8.25 10.17
N GLY A 189 28.99 -8.49 8.94
CA GLY A 189 28.37 -8.08 7.67
C GLY A 189 28.64 -6.64 7.22
N THR A 190 28.30 -6.37 5.93
CA THR A 190 28.50 -5.09 5.21
C THR A 190 27.26 -4.18 5.23
N GLU A 191 26.36 -4.32 6.20
CA GLU A 191 25.02 -3.72 6.25
C GLU A 191 24.97 -2.20 6.18
N SER A 192 26.01 -1.53 6.61
CA SER A 192 25.96 -0.10 6.88
C SER A 192 26.25 0.79 5.69
N GLU A 193 26.98 0.31 4.68
CA GLU A 193 27.28 1.12 3.49
C GLU A 193 26.00 1.42 2.68
N THR A 194 25.10 0.45 2.59
CA THR A 194 23.84 0.58 1.86
C THR A 194 22.84 1.46 2.62
N LEU A 195 22.78 1.35 3.96
CA LEU A 195 21.87 2.16 4.79
C LEU A 195 22.27 3.63 4.83
N ALA A 196 23.56 3.94 4.78
CA ALA A 196 24.06 5.33 4.77
C ALA A 196 23.65 6.10 3.50
N GLN A 197 23.30 5.40 2.42
CA GLN A 197 22.83 5.98 1.16
C GLN A 197 21.34 6.34 1.14
N LEU A 198 20.54 5.79 2.09
CA LEU A 198 19.12 6.08 2.16
C LEU A 198 18.86 7.41 2.88
N ASP A 199 18.42 8.43 2.13
CA ASP A 199 18.02 9.74 2.65
C ASP A 199 16.54 10.00 2.30
N HIS A 200 15.64 9.68 3.22
CA HIS A 200 14.20 9.85 3.05
C HIS A 200 13.55 10.34 4.35
N GLU A 201 12.50 11.18 4.25
CA GLU A 201 11.81 11.79 5.39
C GLU A 201 11.32 10.74 6.40
N HIS A 202 10.87 9.56 5.94
CA HIS A 202 10.31 8.50 6.77
C HIS A 202 11.26 7.29 6.94
N ILE A 203 12.56 7.47 6.76
CA ILE A 203 13.62 6.54 7.13
C ILE A 203 14.50 7.18 8.17
N VAL A 204 14.96 6.43 9.16
CA VAL A 204 15.92 6.91 10.15
C VAL A 204 17.25 7.16 9.46
N ARG A 205 17.75 8.38 9.55
CA ARG A 205 19.02 8.74 8.94
C ARG A 205 20.18 8.11 9.71
N VAL A 206 20.95 7.29 9.04
CA VAL A 206 22.25 6.79 9.51
C VAL A 206 23.30 7.84 9.18
N PHE A 207 24.11 8.22 10.16
CA PHE A 207 25.15 9.23 9.96
C PHE A 207 26.47 8.60 9.53
N ASP A 208 26.88 7.53 10.22
CA ASP A 208 28.11 6.81 9.92
C ASP A 208 28.21 5.54 10.76
N GLN A 209 29.21 4.73 10.45
CA GLN A 209 29.57 3.53 11.21
C GLN A 209 31.06 3.59 11.61
N ARG A 210 31.37 3.03 12.77
CA ARG A 210 32.73 2.86 13.24
C ARG A 210 32.99 1.45 13.74
N LEU A 211 34.15 0.92 13.45
CA LEU A 211 34.61 -0.38 13.95
C LEU A 211 35.57 -0.13 15.12
N LEU A 212 35.29 -0.77 16.24
CA LEU A 212 36.18 -0.85 17.37
C LEU A 212 36.99 -2.13 17.25
N SER A 213 38.13 -2.06 16.56
CA SER A 213 38.96 -3.23 16.20
C SER A 213 39.44 -4.02 17.43
N ASP A 214 39.66 -3.34 18.56
CA ASP A 214 40.16 -3.98 19.79
C ASP A 214 39.10 -4.81 20.52
N GLN A 215 37.81 -4.63 20.20
CA GLN A 215 36.68 -5.28 20.89
C GLN A 215 35.77 -6.07 19.94
N GLU A 216 36.09 -6.15 18.64
CA GLU A 216 35.26 -6.73 17.61
C GLU A 216 33.82 -6.18 17.58
N LEU A 217 33.67 -4.92 18.00
CA LEU A 217 32.39 -4.22 18.05
C LEU A 217 32.23 -3.25 16.89
N LYS A 218 30.99 -3.08 16.47
CA LYS A 218 30.54 -2.16 15.45
C LYS A 218 29.61 -1.12 16.07
N LEU A 219 29.92 0.15 15.92
CA LEU A 219 29.07 1.26 16.30
C LEU A 219 28.39 1.82 15.05
N LEU A 220 27.06 1.76 15.03
CA LEU A 220 26.22 2.43 14.03
C LEU A 220 25.55 3.63 14.71
N TYR A 221 25.86 4.87 14.31
CA TYR A 221 25.20 6.01 14.91
C TYR A 221 24.25 6.71 13.93
N MET A 222 23.09 7.04 14.46
CA MET A 222 21.95 7.47 13.67
C MET A 222 21.16 8.58 14.36
N GLN A 223 20.22 9.13 13.65
CA GLN A 223 19.30 10.14 14.15
C GLN A 223 18.57 9.63 15.40
N TYR A 224 18.63 10.40 16.49
CA TYR A 224 17.80 10.16 17.67
C TYR A 224 16.38 10.66 17.44
N LEU A 225 15.38 9.82 17.76
CA LEU A 225 13.96 10.13 17.68
C LEU A 225 13.31 10.01 19.06
N PRO A 226 12.82 11.12 19.63
CA PRO A 226 12.36 11.13 21.02
C PRO A 226 10.96 10.53 21.21
N GLY A 227 10.14 10.42 20.17
CA GLY A 227 8.72 10.02 20.25
C GLY A 227 8.46 8.54 20.54
N GLY A 228 9.52 7.72 20.72
CA GLY A 228 9.38 6.29 21.02
C GLY A 228 9.10 5.46 19.77
N THR A 229 8.45 4.29 19.95
CA THR A 229 8.15 3.31 18.89
C THR A 229 6.66 3.07 18.74
N LEU A 230 6.23 2.52 17.60
CA LEU A 230 4.83 2.06 17.43
C LEU A 230 4.42 0.97 18.42
N SER A 231 5.37 0.23 19.02
CA SER A 231 5.04 -0.72 20.10
C SER A 231 4.43 -0.04 21.33
N LYS A 232 4.86 1.18 21.68
CA LYS A 232 4.24 1.96 22.75
C LYS A 232 2.83 2.43 22.37
N VAL A 233 2.64 2.86 21.13
CA VAL A 233 1.30 3.20 20.61
C VAL A 233 0.37 1.99 20.68
N LEU A 234 0.86 0.83 20.24
CA LEU A 234 0.09 -0.42 20.27
C LEU A 234 -0.30 -0.83 21.69
N ALA A 235 0.56 -0.62 22.67
CA ALA A 235 0.23 -0.87 24.07
C ALA A 235 -0.96 -0.01 24.55
N LEU A 236 -0.99 1.28 24.16
CA LEU A 236 -2.13 2.16 24.44
C LEU A 236 -3.40 1.74 23.67
N VAL A 237 -3.26 1.37 22.40
CA VAL A 237 -4.38 0.86 21.59
C VAL A 237 -5.05 -0.34 22.27
N ARG A 238 -4.25 -1.26 22.83
CA ARG A 238 -4.76 -2.46 23.53
C ARG A 238 -5.43 -2.14 24.87
N SER A 239 -5.08 -1.02 25.49
CA SER A 239 -5.67 -0.57 26.76
C SER A 239 -6.94 0.26 26.61
N ARG A 240 -7.29 0.71 25.39
CA ARG A 240 -8.44 1.56 25.10
C ARG A 240 -9.50 0.82 24.30
N GLU A 241 -10.77 1.06 24.61
CA GLU A 241 -11.88 0.55 23.81
C GLU A 241 -11.86 1.13 22.39
N PRO A 242 -12.29 0.38 21.37
CA PRO A 242 -12.24 0.83 19.97
C PRO A 242 -12.90 2.21 19.72
N GLY A 243 -14.01 2.51 20.41
CA GLY A 243 -14.74 3.78 20.29
C GLY A 243 -14.07 4.98 20.95
N GLU A 244 -13.03 4.77 21.76
CA GLU A 244 -12.27 5.82 22.45
C GLU A 244 -10.93 6.14 21.74
N ARG A 245 -10.66 5.48 20.61
CA ARG A 245 -9.41 5.64 19.88
C ARG A 245 -9.56 6.73 18.81
N ASP A 246 -8.70 7.73 18.87
CA ASP A 246 -8.55 8.79 17.88
C ASP A 246 -7.06 9.11 17.63
N GLY A 247 -6.79 10.09 16.80
CA GLY A 247 -5.40 10.49 16.51
C GLY A 247 -4.66 11.10 17.70
N GLY A 248 -5.37 11.57 18.73
CA GLY A 248 -4.79 12.05 19.97
C GLY A 248 -4.03 10.96 20.73
N LEU A 249 -4.48 9.69 20.61
CA LEU A 249 -3.82 8.53 21.20
C LEU A 249 -2.36 8.36 20.72
N LEU A 250 -2.09 8.67 19.45
CA LEU A 250 -0.73 8.68 18.91
C LEU A 250 0.15 9.71 19.63
N LEU A 251 -0.38 10.93 19.83
CA LEU A 251 0.35 12.00 20.53
C LEU A 251 0.52 11.70 22.03
N GLU A 252 -0.47 11.07 22.67
CA GLU A 252 -0.37 10.61 24.06
C GLU A 252 0.83 9.65 24.23
N ALA A 253 0.97 8.68 23.30
CA ALA A 253 2.12 7.76 23.30
C ALA A 253 3.46 8.47 23.12
N VAL A 254 3.52 9.41 22.16
CA VAL A 254 4.71 10.22 21.88
C VAL A 254 5.09 11.05 23.09
N ASP A 255 4.14 11.77 23.68
CA ASP A 255 4.37 12.66 24.83
C ASP A 255 4.77 11.87 26.09
N SER A 256 4.20 10.67 26.28
CA SER A 256 4.65 9.76 27.34
C SER A 256 6.09 9.32 27.12
N ALA A 257 6.44 8.91 25.90
CA ALA A 257 7.80 8.48 25.58
C ALA A 257 8.84 9.61 25.76
N MET A 258 8.45 10.84 25.46
CA MET A 258 9.32 12.02 25.66
C MET A 258 9.48 12.35 27.15
N ARG A 259 8.40 12.34 27.94
CA ARG A 259 8.43 12.58 29.38
C ARG A 259 9.29 11.54 30.12
N ASP A 260 9.16 10.26 29.76
CA ASP A 260 9.94 9.17 30.35
C ASP A 260 11.47 9.39 30.19
N LYS A 261 11.88 10.13 29.15
CA LYS A 261 13.27 10.44 28.83
C LYS A 261 13.69 11.86 29.22
N GLY A 262 12.86 12.59 29.97
CA GLY A 262 13.12 13.97 30.40
C GLY A 262 13.10 14.99 29.25
N GLY A 263 12.52 14.65 28.09
CA GLY A 263 12.42 15.55 26.95
C GLY A 263 11.29 16.57 27.09
N LEU A 264 11.49 17.76 26.52
CA LEU A 264 10.45 18.78 26.44
C LEU A 264 9.48 18.44 25.28
N ILE A 265 8.19 18.50 25.58
CA ILE A 265 7.17 18.36 24.53
C ILE A 265 7.23 19.61 23.65
N PRO A 266 7.38 19.45 22.30
CA PRO A 266 7.41 20.60 21.41
C PRO A 266 6.08 21.33 21.42
N GLY A 267 6.11 22.63 21.17
CA GLY A 267 4.91 23.42 20.91
C GLY A 267 4.10 22.88 19.72
N GLU A 268 2.95 23.47 19.45
CA GLU A 268 2.07 23.07 18.35
C GLU A 268 2.78 23.14 16.99
N SER A 269 2.86 21.99 16.32
CA SER A 269 3.19 21.91 14.89
C SER A 269 1.90 21.63 14.09
N LEU A 270 1.91 21.91 12.78
CA LEU A 270 0.76 21.61 11.92
C LEU A 270 0.34 20.14 12.00
N THR A 271 1.32 19.23 12.10
CA THR A 271 1.07 17.79 12.25
C THR A 271 0.41 17.49 13.58
N ARG A 272 0.92 18.03 14.69
CA ARG A 272 0.35 17.81 16.03
C ARG A 272 -1.06 18.38 16.15
N ALA A 273 -1.31 19.59 15.62
CA ALA A 273 -2.62 20.22 15.64
C ALA A 273 -3.69 19.44 14.86
N ALA A 274 -3.31 18.84 13.74
CA ALA A 274 -4.22 18.07 12.88
C ALA A 274 -4.50 16.64 13.38
N MET A 275 -3.69 16.12 14.29
CA MET A 275 -3.76 14.70 14.68
C MET A 275 -5.03 14.37 15.48
N PRO A 276 -5.45 15.14 16.52
CA PRO A 276 -6.65 14.85 17.31
C PRO A 276 -7.96 14.94 16.50
N GLU A 277 -7.95 15.66 15.37
CA GLU A 277 -9.13 15.77 14.49
C GLU A 277 -9.36 14.51 13.63
N ARG A 278 -8.39 13.59 13.57
CA ARG A 278 -8.47 12.36 12.79
C ARG A 278 -9.11 11.24 13.61
N SER A 279 -9.96 10.44 12.95
CA SER A 279 -10.37 9.15 13.50
C SER A 279 -9.16 8.20 13.61
N TRP A 280 -9.27 7.16 14.43
CA TRP A 280 -8.20 6.17 14.55
C TRP A 280 -7.89 5.46 13.22
N PRO A 281 -8.89 5.00 12.43
CA PRO A 281 -8.62 4.45 11.11
C PRO A 281 -7.90 5.43 10.15
N GLU A 282 -8.23 6.72 10.21
CA GLU A 282 -7.52 7.74 9.42
C GLU A 282 -6.08 7.93 9.90
N THR A 283 -5.83 7.85 11.19
CA THR A 283 -4.48 7.91 11.77
C THR A 283 -3.63 6.72 11.32
N VAL A 284 -4.20 5.50 11.35
CA VAL A 284 -3.53 4.29 10.86
C VAL A 284 -3.23 4.38 9.37
N ALA A 285 -4.19 4.85 8.55
CA ALA A 285 -3.96 5.08 7.12
C ALA A 285 -2.87 6.15 6.87
N TRP A 286 -2.83 7.20 7.70
CA TRP A 286 -1.82 8.25 7.63
C TRP A 286 -0.42 7.74 7.96
N LEU A 287 -0.26 6.93 8.99
CA LEU A 287 1.00 6.26 9.33
C LEU A 287 1.43 5.33 8.19
N GLY A 288 0.50 4.49 7.73
CA GLY A 288 0.74 3.52 6.67
C GLY A 288 1.18 4.14 5.35
N SER A 289 0.56 5.26 4.93
CA SER A 289 0.93 5.93 3.68
C SER A 289 2.37 6.44 3.67
N ARG A 290 2.87 6.91 4.82
CA ARG A 290 4.24 7.40 4.98
C ARG A 290 5.26 6.26 4.99
N LEU A 291 4.94 5.20 5.72
CA LEU A 291 5.77 4.00 5.77
C LEU A 291 5.84 3.32 4.40
N ALA A 292 4.72 3.24 3.68
CA ALA A 292 4.68 2.69 2.33
C ALA A 292 5.58 3.46 1.34
N ARG A 293 5.63 4.80 1.43
CA ARG A 293 6.58 5.61 0.62
C ARG A 293 8.03 5.36 0.99
N ALA A 294 8.31 5.17 2.28
CA ALA A 294 9.66 4.84 2.72
C ALA A 294 10.11 3.48 2.17
N LEU A 295 9.20 2.49 2.14
CA LEU A 295 9.47 1.17 1.55
C LEU A 295 9.68 1.24 0.04
N ASP A 296 8.87 2.04 -0.65
CA ASP A 296 9.01 2.30 -2.08
C ASP A 296 10.39 2.87 -2.43
N TYR A 297 10.76 3.95 -1.73
CA TYR A 297 12.06 4.59 -1.88
C TYR A 297 13.22 3.62 -1.60
N ALA A 298 13.13 2.80 -0.56
CA ALA A 298 14.14 1.80 -0.24
C ALA A 298 14.26 0.73 -1.34
N ALA A 299 13.12 0.21 -1.84
CA ALA A 299 13.08 -0.78 -2.91
C ALA A 299 13.65 -0.25 -4.23
N ASP A 300 13.36 1.01 -4.60
CA ASP A 300 13.94 1.69 -5.77
C ASP A 300 15.46 1.81 -5.68
N ASN A 301 16.01 1.86 -4.44
CA ASN A 301 17.45 1.83 -4.20
C ASN A 301 18.00 0.40 -3.97
N GLY A 302 17.21 -0.63 -4.29
CA GLY A 302 17.61 -2.04 -4.18
C GLY A 302 17.65 -2.59 -2.75
N VAL A 303 17.04 -1.90 -1.79
CA VAL A 303 17.05 -2.27 -0.36
C VAL A 303 15.66 -2.72 0.09
N LEU A 304 15.56 -3.94 0.62
CA LEU A 304 14.38 -4.45 1.30
C LEU A 304 14.55 -4.35 2.82
N HIS A 305 13.46 -4.04 3.53
CA HIS A 305 13.51 -3.91 4.99
C HIS A 305 13.59 -5.26 5.72
N ARG A 306 12.76 -6.21 5.33
CA ARG A 306 12.72 -7.61 5.78
C ARG A 306 12.43 -7.86 7.27
N ASP A 307 12.29 -6.82 8.10
CA ASP A 307 11.96 -6.91 9.54
C ASP A 307 11.01 -5.80 9.98
N ILE A 308 9.89 -5.62 9.25
CA ILE A 308 8.88 -4.61 9.59
C ILE A 308 8.03 -5.12 10.75
N LYS A 309 8.09 -4.39 11.86
CA LYS A 309 7.31 -4.63 13.09
C LYS A 309 7.14 -3.33 13.87
N PRO A 310 6.21 -3.23 14.83
CA PRO A 310 5.98 -2.00 15.59
C PRO A 310 7.22 -1.47 16.34
N ALA A 311 8.15 -2.35 16.73
CA ALA A 311 9.39 -1.95 17.42
C ALA A 311 10.36 -1.21 16.49
N ASN A 312 10.36 -1.50 15.20
CA ASN A 312 11.26 -0.94 14.20
C ASN A 312 10.69 0.31 13.49
N VAL A 313 9.51 0.79 13.93
CA VAL A 313 8.95 2.06 13.49
C VAL A 313 9.07 3.06 14.63
N LEU A 314 9.97 4.03 14.47
CA LEU A 314 10.22 5.10 15.43
C LEU A 314 9.36 6.31 15.11
N LEU A 315 9.07 7.11 16.12
CA LEU A 315 8.26 8.31 16.01
C LEU A 315 9.09 9.56 16.31
N THR A 316 8.89 10.59 15.51
CA THR A 316 9.41 11.92 15.78
C THR A 316 8.62 12.60 16.92
N ALA A 317 9.06 13.72 17.39
CA ALA A 317 8.36 14.50 18.43
C ALA A 317 6.98 15.01 17.98
N ASP A 318 6.71 15.11 16.68
CA ASP A 318 5.40 15.49 16.13
C ASP A 318 4.53 14.29 15.71
N GLY A 319 4.98 13.06 16.01
CA GLY A 319 4.26 11.82 15.72
C GLY A 319 4.50 11.24 14.33
N SER A 320 5.37 11.82 13.51
CA SER A 320 5.68 11.28 12.17
C SER A 320 6.47 9.98 12.27
N PRO A 321 6.10 8.93 11.51
CA PRO A 321 6.77 7.63 11.58
C PRO A 321 8.05 7.62 10.72
N LYS A 322 9.06 6.87 11.19
CA LYS A 322 10.28 6.56 10.45
C LYS A 322 10.66 5.10 10.62
N LEU A 323 11.02 4.44 9.52
CA LEU A 323 11.55 3.07 9.51
C LEU A 323 12.99 3.06 10.03
N ALA A 324 13.29 2.08 10.87
CA ALA A 324 14.61 1.82 11.45
C ALA A 324 14.93 0.33 11.36
N ASP A 325 16.19 -0.02 11.54
CA ASP A 325 16.66 -1.41 11.64
C ASP A 325 16.30 -2.29 10.42
N PHE A 326 16.76 -1.87 9.22
CA PHE A 326 16.70 -2.69 8.01
C PHE A 326 17.55 -3.95 8.17
N ASN A 327 16.95 -5.13 7.97
CA ASN A 327 17.65 -6.41 8.08
C ASN A 327 18.25 -6.85 6.74
N ILE A 328 19.36 -6.21 6.35
CA ILE A 328 20.07 -6.49 5.10
C ILE A 328 20.70 -7.89 5.13
N SER A 329 21.09 -8.38 6.31
CA SER A 329 21.70 -9.70 6.50
C SER A 329 20.68 -10.85 6.56
N PHE A 330 19.42 -10.62 6.23
CA PHE A 330 18.38 -11.68 6.30
C PHE A 330 18.80 -12.98 5.59
N SER A 331 19.39 -12.89 4.39
CA SER A 331 19.86 -14.07 3.65
C SER A 331 20.98 -14.81 4.34
N GLN A 332 21.89 -14.13 5.03
CA GLN A 332 22.98 -14.75 5.78
C GLN A 332 22.45 -15.47 7.06
N HIS A 333 21.44 -14.89 7.70
CA HIS A 333 20.85 -15.45 8.91
C HIS A 333 19.95 -16.65 8.63
N VAL A 334 19.23 -16.68 7.51
CA VAL A 334 18.47 -17.85 7.06
C VAL A 334 19.41 -19.03 6.74
N ALA A 335 20.62 -18.75 6.29
CA ALA A 335 21.60 -19.76 5.92
C ALA A 335 22.39 -20.36 7.11
N GLY A 336 22.40 -19.76 8.30
CA GLY A 336 23.39 -20.06 9.34
C GLY A 336 22.90 -20.58 10.69
N THR A 337 21.61 -20.38 11.07
CA THR A 337 21.10 -20.75 12.41
C THR A 337 19.62 -21.09 12.33
N SER A 338 19.05 -21.71 13.40
CA SER A 338 17.61 -21.91 13.49
C SER A 338 16.89 -20.56 13.31
N PRO A 339 16.06 -20.40 12.29
CA PRO A 339 15.35 -19.14 12.02
C PRO A 339 14.48 -18.68 13.20
N LEU A 340 13.88 -19.63 13.92
CA LEU A 340 13.06 -19.39 15.13
C LEU A 340 13.86 -18.69 16.22
N ALA A 341 15.11 -19.07 16.41
CA ALA A 341 15.96 -18.51 17.44
C ALA A 341 16.45 -17.09 17.10
N TYR A 342 16.70 -16.84 15.82
CA TYR A 342 17.16 -15.52 15.37
C TYR A 342 16.03 -14.51 15.25
N PHE A 343 14.92 -14.91 14.60
CA PHE A 343 13.81 -13.96 14.27
C PHE A 343 12.79 -13.83 15.41
N GLY A 344 12.63 -14.83 16.30
CA GLY A 344 11.76 -14.74 17.46
C GLY A 344 10.38 -14.16 17.16
N GLY A 345 10.00 -13.11 17.86
CA GLY A 345 8.73 -12.41 17.66
C GLY A 345 8.53 -11.76 16.30
N SER A 346 9.57 -11.61 15.47
CA SER A 346 9.46 -11.02 14.12
C SER A 346 8.75 -11.95 13.15
N LEU A 347 8.77 -13.27 13.36
CA LEU A 347 8.08 -14.26 12.52
C LEU A 347 6.58 -13.97 12.39
N ALA A 348 5.98 -13.40 13.42
CA ALA A 348 4.56 -13.04 13.43
C ALA A 348 4.16 -11.99 12.38
N TYR A 349 5.11 -11.23 11.86
CA TYR A 349 4.87 -10.19 10.83
C TYR A 349 5.32 -10.63 9.43
N MET A 350 6.06 -11.74 9.32
CA MET A 350 6.62 -12.20 8.04
C MET A 350 5.55 -12.66 7.06
N SER A 351 5.80 -12.39 5.79
CA SER A 351 5.01 -12.88 4.67
C SER A 351 5.15 -14.41 4.47
N PRO A 352 4.21 -15.06 3.76
CA PRO A 352 4.30 -16.49 3.45
C PRO A 352 5.64 -16.88 2.82
N GLU A 353 6.13 -16.10 1.86
CA GLU A 353 7.41 -16.34 1.17
C GLU A 353 8.63 -16.12 2.08
N GLN A 354 8.56 -15.15 3.02
CA GLN A 354 9.63 -14.98 4.01
C GLN A 354 9.68 -16.17 4.98
N LEU A 355 8.51 -16.62 5.48
CA LEU A 355 8.42 -17.81 6.33
C LEU A 355 8.86 -19.05 5.58
N ALA A 356 8.53 -19.17 4.28
CA ALA A 356 8.97 -20.27 3.44
C ALA A 356 10.50 -20.26 3.26
N ALA A 357 11.11 -19.08 3.05
CA ALA A 357 12.56 -18.94 3.00
C ALA A 357 13.24 -19.29 4.32
N CYS A 358 12.57 -19.06 5.47
CA CYS A 358 13.03 -19.51 6.78
C CYS A 358 12.83 -21.01 7.03
N HIS A 359 12.04 -21.71 6.20
CA HIS A 359 11.71 -23.10 6.43
C HIS A 359 12.76 -24.03 5.80
N PRO A 360 13.41 -24.92 6.58
CA PRO A 360 14.56 -25.69 6.10
C PRO A 360 14.26 -26.66 4.97
N ARG A 361 13.00 -27.07 4.81
CA ARG A 361 12.57 -28.07 3.81
C ARG A 361 12.01 -27.46 2.52
N LEU A 362 11.84 -26.12 2.45
CA LEU A 362 11.30 -25.46 1.29
C LEU A 362 12.43 -24.89 0.41
N LEU A 363 12.13 -24.74 -0.88
CA LEU A 363 13.11 -24.32 -1.89
C LEU A 363 13.18 -22.79 -2.07
N GLU A 364 12.29 -22.07 -1.42
CA GLU A 364 12.27 -20.61 -1.44
C GLU A 364 13.57 -20.07 -0.82
N THR A 365 14.17 -19.09 -1.49
CA THR A 365 15.40 -18.46 -1.03
C THR A 365 15.17 -17.00 -0.66
N ALA A 366 16.00 -16.48 0.23
CA ALA A 366 15.93 -15.10 0.67
C ALA A 366 16.19 -14.09 -0.47
N GLU A 367 16.91 -14.51 -1.52
CA GLU A 367 17.20 -13.72 -2.71
C GLU A 367 15.99 -13.57 -3.64
N ALA A 368 15.00 -14.48 -3.54
CA ALA A 368 13.77 -14.43 -4.33
C ALA A 368 12.71 -13.48 -3.77
N LEU A 369 12.98 -12.88 -2.60
CA LEU A 369 12.08 -11.91 -1.97
C LEU A 369 12.12 -10.56 -2.70
N ASP A 370 10.95 -9.92 -2.79
CA ASP A 370 10.78 -8.58 -3.34
C ASP A 370 10.06 -7.64 -2.33
N GLY A 371 9.85 -6.38 -2.70
CA GLY A 371 9.21 -5.37 -1.85
C GLY A 371 7.79 -5.72 -1.40
N ARG A 372 7.12 -6.68 -2.05
CA ARG A 372 5.77 -7.14 -1.67
C ARG A 372 5.75 -7.93 -0.37
N SER A 373 6.90 -8.48 0.04
CA SER A 373 7.08 -9.07 1.38
C SER A 373 7.01 -8.00 2.47
N ASP A 374 7.65 -6.84 2.26
CA ASP A 374 7.59 -5.71 3.17
C ASP A 374 6.18 -5.08 3.20
N ILE A 375 5.48 -5.03 2.06
CA ILE A 375 4.08 -4.60 1.97
C ILE A 375 3.17 -5.49 2.82
N TYR A 376 3.37 -6.82 2.79
CA TYR A 376 2.63 -7.74 3.64
C TYR A 376 2.87 -7.47 5.12
N ALA A 377 4.14 -7.36 5.54
CA ALA A 377 4.50 -7.09 6.92
C ALA A 377 3.94 -5.74 7.41
N LEU A 378 3.97 -4.69 6.57
CA LEU A 378 3.32 -3.43 6.86
C LEU A 378 1.80 -3.62 7.01
N GLY A 379 1.16 -4.44 6.18
CA GLY A 379 -0.25 -4.80 6.29
C GLY A 379 -0.60 -5.40 7.66
N VAL A 380 0.24 -6.33 8.17
CA VAL A 380 0.08 -6.92 9.52
C VAL A 380 0.19 -5.84 10.60
N VAL A 381 1.20 -4.96 10.52
CA VAL A 381 1.38 -3.85 11.49
C VAL A 381 0.18 -2.91 11.50
N LEU A 382 -0.33 -2.50 10.33
CA LEU A 382 -1.47 -1.61 10.23
C LEU A 382 -2.76 -2.27 10.73
N TRP A 383 -2.95 -3.56 10.46
CA TRP A 383 -4.07 -4.32 11.03
C TRP A 383 -4.01 -4.36 12.54
N GLU A 384 -2.85 -4.68 13.11
CA GLU A 384 -2.64 -4.75 14.55
C GLU A 384 -2.83 -3.37 15.23
N LEU A 385 -2.37 -2.28 14.62
CA LEU A 385 -2.66 -0.93 15.10
C LEU A 385 -4.15 -0.60 15.07
N LEU A 386 -4.86 -1.06 14.05
CA LEU A 386 -6.29 -0.77 13.89
C LEU A 386 -7.14 -1.51 14.93
N THR A 387 -6.86 -2.81 15.14
CA THR A 387 -7.66 -3.70 15.97
C THR A 387 -7.12 -3.87 17.40
N GLY A 388 -5.81 -3.73 17.59
CA GLY A 388 -5.08 -4.12 18.80
C GLY A 388 -4.60 -5.58 18.77
N ARG A 389 -4.97 -6.36 17.74
CA ARG A 389 -4.63 -7.78 17.56
C ARG A 389 -4.09 -8.05 16.18
N ARG A 390 -3.26 -9.09 16.06
CA ARG A 390 -2.76 -9.54 14.75
C ARG A 390 -3.85 -10.27 13.96
N PRO A 391 -3.77 -10.28 12.61
CA PRO A 391 -4.79 -10.89 11.75
C PRO A 391 -4.76 -12.43 11.73
N PHE A 392 -3.87 -13.07 12.50
CA PHE A 392 -3.68 -14.51 12.55
C PHE A 392 -3.55 -15.00 13.98
N ASP A 393 -4.17 -16.13 14.29
CA ASP A 393 -4.11 -16.79 15.60
C ASP A 393 -2.83 -17.65 15.71
N ASP A 394 -1.68 -16.98 15.82
CA ASP A 394 -0.38 -17.65 15.95
C ASP A 394 -0.20 -18.36 17.30
N GLU A 395 -0.99 -17.99 18.34
CA GLU A 395 -0.80 -18.40 19.74
C GLU A 395 -1.74 -19.53 20.22
N SER A 396 -2.77 -19.91 19.44
CA SER A 396 -3.75 -20.88 19.92
C SER A 396 -3.32 -22.32 19.70
N LEU A 397 -3.35 -23.10 20.81
CA LEU A 397 -3.25 -24.55 20.97
C LEU A 397 -1.83 -25.12 21.15
N ALA A 398 -1.39 -25.13 22.39
CA ALA A 398 -0.44 -26.11 22.90
C ALA A 398 -1.08 -27.51 22.83
N GLY A 399 -0.74 -28.30 21.83
CA GLY A 399 -1.25 -29.69 21.71
C GLY A 399 -1.07 -30.38 20.37
N ASP A 400 -0.81 -29.63 19.28
CA ASP A 400 -0.59 -30.23 17.97
C ASP A 400 0.89 -30.52 17.69
N SER A 401 1.17 -31.60 16.97
CA SER A 401 2.50 -32.05 16.54
C SER A 401 3.15 -31.15 15.45
N GLU A 402 2.49 -30.08 15.05
CA GLU A 402 2.95 -29.13 14.01
C GLU A 402 3.91 -28.09 14.59
N SER A 403 5.02 -27.80 13.90
CA SER A 403 5.93 -26.72 14.32
C SER A 403 5.28 -25.35 14.22
N SER A 404 5.65 -24.42 15.11
CA SER A 404 5.12 -23.03 15.07
C SER A 404 5.30 -22.38 13.71
N LEU A 405 6.41 -22.63 13.02
CA LEU A 405 6.71 -22.11 11.69
C LEU A 405 5.78 -22.69 10.61
N GLU A 406 5.52 -24.00 10.63
CA GLU A 406 4.62 -24.67 9.68
C GLU A 406 3.18 -24.18 9.85
N ARG A 407 2.73 -24.00 11.10
CA ARG A 407 1.42 -23.42 11.40
C ARG A 407 1.30 -21.99 10.90
N MET A 408 2.27 -21.13 11.20
CA MET A 408 2.29 -19.75 10.70
C MET A 408 2.25 -19.72 9.18
N LEU A 409 3.04 -20.56 8.50
CA LEU A 409 3.07 -20.66 7.06
C LEU A 409 1.73 -21.15 6.49
N ARG A 410 1.10 -22.16 7.12
CA ARG A 410 -0.22 -22.64 6.72
C ARG A 410 -1.29 -21.56 6.86
N LEU A 411 -1.34 -20.85 7.98
CA LEU A 411 -2.31 -19.76 8.20
C LEU A 411 -2.17 -18.66 7.15
N ARG A 412 -0.94 -18.28 6.80
CA ARG A 412 -0.68 -17.19 5.85
C ARG A 412 -0.83 -17.58 4.37
N ARG A 413 -0.91 -18.87 4.06
CA ARG A 413 -1.25 -19.37 2.72
C ARG A 413 -2.74 -19.33 2.40
N HIS A 414 -3.57 -18.98 3.37
CA HIS A 414 -5.01 -18.79 3.20
C HIS A 414 -5.39 -17.33 3.40
N GLU A 415 -6.54 -16.93 2.86
CA GLU A 415 -7.13 -15.63 3.14
C GLU A 415 -7.45 -15.50 4.64
N ILE A 416 -7.54 -14.25 5.11
CA ILE A 416 -7.88 -13.96 6.51
C ILE A 416 -9.26 -14.55 6.84
N ASP A 417 -9.34 -15.26 7.97
CA ASP A 417 -10.61 -15.83 8.46
C ASP A 417 -11.67 -14.69 8.61
N PRO A 418 -12.88 -14.89 8.08
CA PRO A 418 -13.97 -13.91 8.24
C PRO A 418 -14.21 -13.44 9.67
N ARG A 419 -13.91 -14.26 10.69
CA ARG A 419 -14.04 -13.89 12.11
C ARG A 419 -13.17 -12.69 12.48
N HIS A 420 -11.97 -12.58 11.93
CA HIS A 420 -11.09 -11.43 12.17
C HIS A 420 -11.59 -10.15 11.50
N LEU A 421 -12.45 -10.26 10.48
CA LEU A 421 -13.09 -9.10 9.86
C LEU A 421 -14.09 -8.42 10.80
N ASP A 422 -14.70 -9.16 11.73
CA ASP A 422 -15.61 -8.65 12.74
C ASP A 422 -14.88 -7.89 13.87
N GLU A 423 -13.55 -8.05 13.98
CA GLU A 423 -12.70 -7.32 14.93
C GLU A 423 -12.37 -5.90 14.44
N LEU A 424 -12.62 -5.59 13.16
CA LEU A 424 -12.39 -4.26 12.63
C LEU A 424 -13.33 -3.24 13.31
N PRO A 425 -12.83 -2.05 13.68
CA PRO A 425 -13.66 -1.01 14.26
C PRO A 425 -14.86 -0.68 13.37
N PRO A 426 -16.05 -0.39 13.95
CA PRO A 426 -17.25 -0.10 13.17
C PRO A 426 -17.11 1.11 12.24
N ASP A 427 -16.26 2.06 12.60
CA ASP A 427 -15.92 3.26 11.82
C ASP A 427 -14.81 3.03 10.79
N CYS A 428 -14.29 1.78 10.65
CA CYS A 428 -13.28 1.45 9.66
C CYS A 428 -13.85 1.60 8.24
N PRO A 429 -13.30 2.50 7.41
CA PRO A 429 -13.77 2.68 6.06
C PRO A 429 -13.59 1.40 5.21
N ALA A 430 -14.58 1.11 4.34
CA ALA A 430 -14.49 -0.01 3.39
C ALA A 430 -13.23 0.06 2.52
N THR A 431 -12.79 1.27 2.17
CA THR A 431 -11.54 1.50 1.43
C THR A 431 -10.33 1.01 2.21
N LEU A 432 -10.21 1.33 3.51
CA LEU A 432 -9.08 0.88 4.33
C LEU A 432 -9.10 -0.65 4.50
N ARG A 433 -10.28 -1.21 4.79
CA ARG A 433 -10.46 -2.68 4.86
C ARG A 433 -9.96 -3.35 3.58
N ARG A 434 -10.38 -2.87 2.40
CA ARG A 434 -9.95 -3.39 1.10
C ARG A 434 -8.42 -3.29 0.91
N VAL A 435 -7.84 -2.14 1.30
CA VAL A 435 -6.39 -1.93 1.19
C VAL A 435 -5.62 -2.92 2.03
N LEU A 436 -6.02 -3.13 3.30
CA LEU A 436 -5.36 -4.07 4.21
C LEU A 436 -5.50 -5.51 3.74
N LEU A 437 -6.69 -5.95 3.33
CA LEU A 437 -6.90 -7.30 2.79
C LEU A 437 -6.03 -7.57 1.56
N LYS A 438 -5.84 -6.59 0.70
CA LYS A 438 -4.96 -6.73 -0.45
C LYS A 438 -3.48 -6.77 -0.06
N CYS A 439 -3.03 -6.06 0.98
CA CYS A 439 -1.67 -6.22 1.52
C CYS A 439 -1.44 -7.65 2.03
N LEU A 440 -2.46 -8.24 2.67
CA LEU A 440 -2.41 -9.55 3.32
C LEU A 440 -2.80 -10.72 2.41
N ALA A 441 -2.91 -10.49 1.10
CA ALA A 441 -3.16 -11.55 0.13
C ALA A 441 -2.06 -12.63 0.22
N PRO A 442 -2.43 -13.93 0.23
CA PRO A 442 -1.49 -15.04 0.31
C PRO A 442 -0.48 -15.02 -0.85
N ASP A 443 -0.99 -14.90 -2.09
CA ASP A 443 -0.14 -14.76 -3.27
C ASP A 443 0.38 -13.32 -3.39
N ARG A 444 1.70 -13.17 -3.52
CA ARG A 444 2.35 -11.86 -3.70
C ARG A 444 1.90 -11.12 -4.96
N GLU A 445 1.49 -11.84 -6.02
CA GLU A 445 1.01 -11.25 -7.26
C GLU A 445 -0.34 -10.54 -7.10
N ASP A 446 -1.14 -10.95 -6.10
CA ASP A 446 -2.42 -10.32 -5.77
C ASP A 446 -2.27 -9.08 -4.86
N ARG A 447 -1.10 -8.84 -4.28
CA ARG A 447 -0.80 -7.68 -3.43
C ARG A 447 -0.62 -6.40 -4.25
N TRP A 448 -0.37 -5.30 -3.57
CA TRP A 448 0.05 -4.05 -4.22
C TRP A 448 1.42 -4.27 -4.87
N PRO A 449 1.63 -3.76 -6.11
CA PRO A 449 2.88 -4.03 -6.84
C PRO A 449 4.10 -3.38 -6.19
N ASP A 450 3.92 -2.22 -5.56
CA ASP A 450 4.95 -1.39 -4.96
C ASP A 450 4.41 -0.54 -3.80
N GLY A 451 5.30 0.13 -3.09
CA GLY A 451 4.97 1.00 -1.97
C GLY A 451 4.23 2.27 -2.39
N ALA A 452 4.50 2.81 -3.59
CA ALA A 452 3.83 3.99 -4.13
C ALA A 452 2.34 3.73 -4.35
N ALA A 453 1.98 2.60 -4.97
CA ALA A 453 0.59 2.20 -5.16
C ALA A 453 -0.13 2.02 -3.83
N LEU A 454 0.51 1.38 -2.84
CA LEU A 454 -0.04 1.23 -1.49
C LEU A 454 -0.24 2.59 -0.81
N ALA A 455 0.77 3.46 -0.81
CA ALA A 455 0.72 4.78 -0.18
C ALA A 455 -0.45 5.60 -0.72
N GLN A 456 -0.64 5.59 -2.03
CA GLN A 456 -1.73 6.30 -2.69
C GLN A 456 -3.11 5.79 -2.28
N GLN A 457 -3.29 4.47 -2.18
CA GLN A 457 -4.57 3.89 -1.73
C GLN A 457 -4.86 4.22 -0.26
N LEU A 458 -3.83 4.26 0.59
CA LEU A 458 -3.96 4.72 1.98
C LEU A 458 -4.30 6.21 2.06
N GLU A 459 -3.77 7.05 1.15
CA GLU A 459 -4.12 8.47 1.09
C GLU A 459 -5.57 8.72 0.65
N LEU A 460 -6.12 7.87 -0.23
CA LEU A 460 -7.56 7.91 -0.52
C LEU A 460 -8.41 7.70 0.76
N CYS A 461 -7.88 6.99 1.75
CA CYS A 461 -8.56 6.79 3.03
C CYS A 461 -8.61 8.06 3.91
N LEU A 462 -7.76 9.08 3.65
CA LEU A 462 -7.68 10.30 4.46
C LEU A 462 -8.71 11.38 4.06
N ASP A 463 -9.28 11.31 2.87
CA ASP A 463 -10.32 12.22 2.41
C ASP A 463 -11.67 11.50 2.38
N GLN A 464 -12.57 11.87 3.30
CA GLN A 464 -13.89 11.24 3.43
C GLN A 464 -14.64 11.23 2.09
N ARG A 465 -14.54 12.32 1.33
CA ARG A 465 -15.24 12.42 0.05
C ARG A 465 -14.64 11.50 -1.00
N ALA A 466 -13.31 11.38 -1.04
CA ALA A 466 -12.63 10.43 -1.93
C ALA A 466 -12.99 8.99 -1.60
N ARG A 467 -13.02 8.62 -0.30
CA ARG A 467 -13.48 7.29 0.17
C ARG A 467 -14.87 6.96 -0.33
N ASP A 468 -15.84 7.86 -0.07
CA ASP A 468 -17.24 7.66 -0.45
C ASP A 468 -17.43 7.55 -1.96
N LEU A 469 -16.53 8.10 -2.75
CA LEU A 469 -16.54 7.99 -4.20
C LEU A 469 -15.94 6.66 -4.68
N VAL A 470 -14.86 6.19 -4.06
CA VAL A 470 -14.15 4.96 -4.45
C VAL A 470 -14.90 3.71 -4.00
N ASP A 471 -15.28 3.65 -2.74
CA ASP A 471 -15.99 2.52 -2.13
C ASP A 471 -17.33 2.99 -1.53
N PRO A 472 -18.35 3.24 -2.37
CA PRO A 472 -19.65 3.67 -1.90
C PRO A 472 -20.32 2.58 -1.04
N PRO A 473 -21.05 2.93 0.04
CA PRO A 473 -21.81 1.97 0.83
C PRO A 473 -22.73 1.11 -0.04
N GLU A 474 -22.95 -0.13 0.34
CA GLU A 474 -23.78 -1.08 -0.43
C GLU A 474 -25.22 -0.59 -0.67
N SER A 475 -25.77 0.20 0.25
CA SER A 475 -27.05 0.86 0.12
C SER A 475 -27.09 1.94 -0.97
N ASN A 476 -25.93 2.44 -1.42
CA ASN A 476 -25.83 3.49 -2.40
C ASN A 476 -26.06 2.94 -3.82
N TRP A 477 -26.94 3.60 -4.59
CA TRP A 477 -27.21 3.23 -5.98
C TRP A 477 -25.94 3.12 -6.86
N ARG A 478 -24.87 3.85 -6.54
CA ARG A 478 -23.57 3.81 -7.24
C ARG A 478 -22.89 2.44 -7.14
N ALA A 479 -23.11 1.69 -6.08
CA ALA A 479 -22.57 0.35 -5.93
C ALA A 479 -23.14 -0.62 -6.99
N ARG A 480 -24.39 -0.38 -7.42
CA ARG A 480 -25.10 -1.20 -8.41
C ARG A 480 -24.79 -0.83 -9.87
N VAL A 481 -24.12 0.29 -10.12
CA VAL A 481 -23.75 0.73 -11.48
C VAL A 481 -22.81 -0.29 -12.12
N GLY A 482 -23.16 -0.77 -13.31
CA GLY A 482 -22.37 -1.72 -14.10
C GLY A 482 -21.68 -1.08 -15.31
N PRO A 483 -20.76 -1.78 -15.99
CA PRO A 483 -20.03 -1.20 -17.14
C PRO A 483 -20.95 -0.73 -18.27
N TRP A 484 -22.06 -1.42 -18.55
CA TRP A 484 -23.01 -1.06 -19.59
C TRP A 484 -23.70 0.29 -19.38
N SER A 485 -23.79 0.73 -18.13
CA SER A 485 -24.41 2.02 -17.82
C SER A 485 -23.62 3.22 -18.38
N LEU A 486 -22.33 3.08 -18.67
CA LEU A 486 -21.57 4.14 -19.36
C LEU A 486 -22.09 4.37 -20.79
N LEU A 487 -22.25 3.30 -21.55
CA LEU A 487 -22.76 3.39 -22.93
C LEU A 487 -24.22 3.87 -22.95
N ALA A 488 -25.04 3.38 -22.03
CA ALA A 488 -26.41 3.84 -21.86
C ALA A 488 -26.47 5.34 -21.50
N LEU A 489 -25.62 5.78 -20.58
CA LEU A 489 -25.52 7.20 -20.18
C LEU A 489 -25.15 8.09 -21.37
N ILE A 490 -24.14 7.72 -22.14
CA ILE A 490 -23.70 8.47 -23.32
C ILE A 490 -24.82 8.55 -24.34
N THR A 491 -25.51 7.42 -24.62
CA THR A 491 -26.62 7.35 -25.55
C THR A 491 -27.78 8.24 -25.10
N VAL A 492 -28.21 8.12 -23.84
CA VAL A 492 -29.33 8.91 -23.30
C VAL A 492 -29.00 10.40 -23.25
N ALA A 493 -27.82 10.77 -22.78
CA ALA A 493 -27.40 12.17 -22.70
C ALA A 493 -27.32 12.81 -24.08
N SER A 494 -26.76 12.11 -25.07
CA SER A 494 -26.71 12.59 -26.46
C SER A 494 -28.13 12.74 -27.05
N LEU A 495 -29.01 11.75 -26.85
CA LEU A 495 -30.39 11.79 -27.35
C LEU A 495 -31.19 12.91 -26.70
N VAL A 496 -31.07 13.12 -25.38
CA VAL A 496 -31.76 14.20 -24.66
C VAL A 496 -31.28 15.56 -25.16
N GLY A 497 -29.97 15.74 -25.32
CA GLY A 497 -29.41 16.97 -25.88
C GLY A 497 -29.92 17.29 -27.29
N ASP A 498 -29.98 16.27 -28.14
CA ASP A 498 -30.48 16.39 -29.51
C ASP A 498 -31.98 16.68 -29.55
N VAL A 499 -32.79 16.02 -28.74
CA VAL A 499 -34.26 16.27 -28.63
C VAL A 499 -34.52 17.71 -28.13
N LEU A 500 -33.79 18.19 -27.13
CA LEU A 500 -33.94 19.56 -26.62
C LEU A 500 -33.58 20.57 -27.69
N GLY A 501 -32.47 20.37 -28.41
CA GLY A 501 -32.06 21.22 -29.53
C GLY A 501 -33.10 21.23 -30.66
N MET A 502 -33.59 20.05 -31.02
CA MET A 502 -34.62 19.90 -32.07
C MET A 502 -35.96 20.55 -31.65
N ALA A 503 -36.36 20.44 -30.37
CA ALA A 503 -37.56 21.10 -29.85
C ALA A 503 -37.43 22.61 -29.99
N TYR A 504 -36.28 23.20 -29.64
CA TYR A 504 -36.06 24.65 -29.83
C TYR A 504 -36.11 25.04 -31.31
N VAL A 505 -35.40 24.34 -32.19
CA VAL A 505 -35.45 24.61 -33.65
C VAL A 505 -36.89 24.56 -34.19
N ASN A 506 -37.65 23.53 -33.82
CA ASN A 506 -39.04 23.39 -34.30
C ASN A 506 -39.93 24.50 -33.75
N LEU A 507 -39.89 24.79 -32.46
CA LEU A 507 -40.69 25.86 -31.83
C LEU A 507 -40.37 27.23 -32.40
N HIS A 508 -39.10 27.52 -32.65
CA HIS A 508 -38.66 28.81 -33.18
C HIS A 508 -38.93 28.97 -34.67
N ASN A 509 -38.63 27.92 -35.48
CA ASN A 509 -38.66 28.07 -36.93
C ASN A 509 -40.03 27.74 -37.53
N HIS A 510 -40.91 26.97 -36.83
CA HIS A 510 -42.21 26.58 -37.37
C HIS A 510 -43.09 27.77 -37.80
N PRO A 511 -43.28 28.82 -37.00
CA PRO A 511 -44.08 29.98 -37.42
C PRO A 511 -43.43 30.75 -38.59
N LEU A 512 -42.10 30.86 -38.63
CA LEU A 512 -41.36 31.46 -39.71
C LEU A 512 -41.49 30.67 -41.03
N PHE A 513 -41.40 29.33 -40.92
CA PHE A 513 -41.58 28.47 -42.08
C PHE A 513 -43.01 28.58 -42.66
N ALA A 514 -44.01 28.76 -41.82
CA ALA A 514 -45.37 28.96 -42.24
C ALA A 514 -45.55 30.28 -43.00
N LEU A 515 -44.78 31.31 -42.66
CA LEU A 515 -44.80 32.63 -43.28
C LEU A 515 -43.95 32.67 -44.57
N TRP A 516 -42.80 32.04 -44.62
CA TRP A 516 -41.79 32.26 -45.67
C TRP A 516 -41.85 31.22 -46.82
N PHE A 517 -42.39 30.04 -46.57
CA PHE A 517 -42.31 28.91 -47.52
C PHE A 517 -43.68 28.44 -48.00
N THR A 518 -43.73 28.06 -49.27
CA THR A 518 -44.85 27.33 -49.85
C THR A 518 -44.97 25.92 -49.25
N PRO A 519 -46.12 25.27 -49.31
CA PRO A 519 -46.30 23.90 -48.85
C PRO A 519 -45.30 22.90 -49.46
N GLU A 520 -44.97 23.07 -50.74
CA GLU A 520 -44.00 22.20 -51.43
C GLU A 520 -42.57 22.37 -50.92
N GLU A 521 -42.13 23.64 -50.76
CA GLU A 521 -40.78 23.92 -50.20
C GLU A 521 -40.65 23.38 -48.78
N ARG A 522 -41.65 23.58 -47.93
CA ARG A 522 -41.69 23.00 -46.58
C ARG A 522 -41.57 21.49 -46.61
N ALA A 523 -42.31 20.80 -47.50
CA ALA A 523 -42.21 19.35 -47.62
C ALA A 523 -40.79 18.88 -48.01
N ARG A 524 -40.14 19.58 -48.97
CA ARG A 524 -38.75 19.26 -49.37
C ARG A 524 -37.77 19.47 -48.22
N LEU A 525 -37.84 20.58 -47.51
CA LEU A 525 -36.97 20.90 -46.37
C LEU A 525 -37.21 19.90 -45.23
N GLN A 526 -38.44 19.47 -44.99
CA GLN A 526 -38.79 18.49 -44.00
C GLN A 526 -38.21 17.11 -44.29
N VAL A 527 -38.19 16.69 -45.58
CA VAL A 527 -37.52 15.45 -46.00
C VAL A 527 -36.02 15.51 -45.67
N VAL A 528 -35.33 16.62 -45.95
CA VAL A 528 -33.93 16.79 -45.62
C VAL A 528 -33.70 16.70 -44.11
N GLY A 529 -34.49 17.41 -43.31
CA GLY A 529 -34.39 17.41 -41.84
C GLY A 529 -34.66 15.99 -41.25
N ASN A 530 -35.69 15.32 -41.72
CA ASN A 530 -36.03 13.97 -41.27
C ASN A 530 -34.96 12.97 -41.66
N ALA A 531 -34.38 13.04 -42.87
CA ALA A 531 -33.28 12.17 -43.29
C ALA A 531 -32.05 12.34 -42.43
N MET A 532 -31.70 13.59 -42.09
CA MET A 532 -30.62 13.87 -41.17
C MET A 532 -30.90 13.31 -39.78
N ALA A 533 -32.07 13.55 -39.21
CA ALA A 533 -32.43 13.04 -37.87
C ALA A 533 -32.42 11.50 -37.80
N LEU A 534 -32.92 10.86 -38.85
CA LEU A 534 -33.06 9.37 -38.86
C LEU A 534 -31.75 8.64 -39.09
N VAL A 535 -30.80 9.21 -39.86
CA VAL A 535 -29.57 8.51 -40.26
C VAL A 535 -28.37 9.05 -39.46
N ALA A 536 -28.21 10.36 -39.40
CA ALA A 536 -26.98 10.92 -38.87
C ALA A 536 -26.96 11.07 -37.33
N THR A 537 -28.12 11.25 -36.66
CA THR A 537 -28.19 11.20 -35.19
C THR A 537 -27.77 9.82 -34.62
N PRO A 538 -28.34 8.68 -35.08
CA PRO A 538 -27.85 7.38 -34.62
C PRO A 538 -26.38 7.12 -34.94
N ALA A 539 -25.90 7.57 -36.10
CA ALA A 539 -24.50 7.45 -36.48
C ALA A 539 -23.59 8.24 -35.53
N ALA A 540 -23.95 9.49 -35.18
CA ALA A 540 -23.21 10.32 -34.23
C ALA A 540 -23.15 9.66 -32.83
N ILE A 541 -24.27 9.12 -32.35
CA ILE A 541 -24.36 8.39 -31.07
C ILE A 541 -23.49 7.13 -31.10
N ALA A 542 -23.49 6.37 -32.21
CA ALA A 542 -22.65 5.20 -32.37
C ALA A 542 -21.16 5.55 -32.33
N VAL A 543 -20.75 6.63 -32.99
CA VAL A 543 -19.38 7.16 -32.96
C VAL A 543 -19.00 7.60 -31.55
N ALA A 544 -19.89 8.30 -30.82
CA ALA A 544 -19.64 8.71 -29.44
C ALA A 544 -19.38 7.52 -28.53
N ASN A 545 -20.23 6.49 -28.62
CA ASN A 545 -20.03 5.23 -27.87
C ASN A 545 -18.73 4.52 -28.25
N TYR A 546 -18.39 4.49 -29.55
CA TYR A 546 -17.14 3.90 -30.02
C TYR A 546 -15.91 4.61 -29.46
N LEU A 547 -15.87 5.95 -29.46
CA LEU A 547 -14.77 6.73 -28.93
C LEU A 547 -14.63 6.63 -27.41
N CYS A 548 -15.75 6.42 -26.69
CA CYS A 548 -15.76 6.29 -25.23
C CYS A 548 -15.60 4.84 -24.75
N ARG A 549 -15.51 3.86 -25.63
CA ARG A 549 -15.54 2.42 -25.30
C ARG A 549 -14.37 1.92 -24.43
N ARG A 550 -13.20 2.62 -24.44
CA ARG A 550 -12.02 2.16 -23.70
C ARG A 550 -12.29 2.00 -22.20
N ALA A 551 -12.92 3.00 -21.58
CA ALA A 551 -13.32 2.93 -20.17
C ALA A 551 -14.22 1.73 -19.89
N PHE A 552 -15.20 1.47 -20.78
CA PHE A 552 -16.08 0.31 -20.70
C PHE A 552 -15.31 -1.02 -20.79
N ILE A 553 -14.41 -1.16 -21.76
CA ILE A 553 -13.63 -2.39 -22.00
C ILE A 553 -12.75 -2.72 -20.80
N VAL A 554 -11.98 -1.73 -20.33
CA VAL A 554 -11.04 -1.92 -19.21
C VAL A 554 -11.83 -2.24 -17.94
N TRP A 555 -12.87 -1.46 -17.59
CA TRP A 555 -13.65 -1.73 -16.39
C TRP A 555 -14.35 -3.10 -16.43
N ARG A 556 -14.92 -3.50 -17.59
CA ARG A 556 -15.50 -4.83 -17.76
C ARG A 556 -14.47 -5.95 -17.61
N GLY A 557 -13.25 -5.72 -18.08
CA GLY A 557 -12.13 -6.66 -17.92
C GLY A 557 -11.70 -6.81 -16.47
N LEU A 558 -11.52 -5.70 -15.73
CA LEU A 558 -11.22 -5.72 -14.30
C LEU A 558 -12.27 -6.49 -13.49
N ARG A 559 -13.57 -6.29 -13.78
CA ARG A 559 -14.64 -7.06 -13.13
C ARG A 559 -14.65 -8.56 -13.44
N ARG A 560 -13.91 -8.98 -14.47
CA ARG A 560 -13.74 -10.39 -14.86
C ARG A 560 -12.38 -10.95 -14.42
N GLY A 561 -11.66 -10.24 -13.55
CA GLY A 561 -10.35 -10.65 -13.03
C GLY A 561 -9.19 -10.49 -14.04
N ARG A 562 -9.37 -9.72 -15.13
CA ARG A 562 -8.24 -9.43 -16.03
C ARG A 562 -7.32 -8.39 -15.41
N THR A 563 -6.04 -8.66 -15.48
CA THR A 563 -4.99 -7.71 -15.11
C THR A 563 -4.63 -6.85 -16.33
N TYR A 564 -4.25 -5.60 -16.09
CA TYR A 564 -3.85 -4.63 -17.10
C TYR A 564 -2.55 -3.95 -16.67
N GLU A 565 -1.70 -3.62 -17.62
CA GLU A 565 -0.49 -2.83 -17.37
C GLU A 565 -0.81 -1.42 -16.84
N SER A 566 0.08 -0.86 -15.99
CA SER A 566 -0.07 0.49 -15.42
C SER A 566 -0.29 1.56 -16.50
N ALA A 567 0.42 1.47 -17.63
CA ALA A 567 0.29 2.38 -18.76
C ALA A 567 -1.10 2.31 -19.42
N GLU A 568 -1.70 1.12 -19.50
CA GLU A 568 -3.04 0.93 -20.08
C GLU A 568 -4.12 1.47 -19.15
N LEU A 569 -3.99 1.24 -17.84
CA LEU A 569 -4.87 1.80 -16.82
C LEU A 569 -4.80 3.33 -16.79
N SER A 570 -3.61 3.93 -16.84
CA SER A 570 -3.42 5.39 -16.92
C SER A 570 -4.07 5.97 -18.18
N ARG A 571 -3.94 5.32 -19.33
CA ARG A 571 -4.62 5.74 -20.56
C ARG A 571 -6.15 5.63 -20.43
N ALA A 572 -6.66 4.55 -19.82
CA ALA A 572 -8.09 4.37 -19.62
C ALA A 572 -8.67 5.44 -18.67
N ARG A 573 -7.97 5.80 -17.58
CA ARG A 573 -8.37 6.87 -16.66
C ARG A 573 -8.43 8.23 -17.36
N ARG A 574 -7.37 8.60 -18.10
CA ARG A 574 -7.32 9.87 -18.88
C ARG A 574 -8.40 9.92 -19.94
N ASP A 575 -8.63 8.81 -20.65
CA ASP A 575 -9.70 8.74 -21.66
C ASP A 575 -11.09 8.85 -21.03
N THR A 576 -11.27 8.29 -19.84
CA THR A 576 -12.52 8.37 -19.08
C THR A 576 -12.85 9.82 -18.73
N LEU A 577 -11.88 10.60 -18.27
CA LEU A 577 -12.04 12.05 -17.96
C LEU A 577 -12.30 12.92 -19.20
N LYS A 578 -12.09 12.41 -20.42
CA LYS A 578 -12.36 13.09 -21.69
C LYS A 578 -13.72 12.72 -22.29
N ASN A 579 -14.48 11.80 -21.68
CA ASN A 579 -15.73 11.32 -22.29
C ASN A 579 -16.78 12.43 -22.43
N GLY A 580 -16.90 13.34 -21.45
CA GLY A 580 -17.76 14.52 -21.56
C GLY A 580 -17.41 15.40 -22.76
N ASP A 581 -16.12 15.70 -22.95
CA ASP A 581 -15.64 16.49 -24.10
C ASP A 581 -15.94 15.80 -25.45
N ARG A 582 -15.71 14.49 -25.53
CA ARG A 582 -15.97 13.72 -26.77
C ARG A 582 -17.44 13.77 -27.16
N VAL A 583 -18.34 13.59 -26.18
CA VAL A 583 -19.78 13.68 -26.42
C VAL A 583 -20.15 15.09 -26.85
N ALA A 584 -19.71 16.12 -26.14
CA ALA A 584 -19.99 17.51 -26.44
C ALA A 584 -19.48 17.94 -27.83
N LEU A 585 -18.23 17.63 -28.16
CA LEU A 585 -17.63 18.00 -29.46
C LEU A 585 -18.30 17.27 -30.63
N LEU A 586 -18.69 16.01 -30.46
CA LEU A 586 -19.42 15.27 -31.50
C LEU A 586 -20.83 15.83 -31.69
N ALA A 587 -21.52 16.16 -30.60
CA ALA A 587 -22.83 16.80 -30.70
C ALA A 587 -22.73 18.17 -31.40
N PHE A 588 -21.73 18.97 -31.09
CA PHE A 588 -21.48 20.25 -31.78
C PHE A 588 -21.17 20.02 -33.26
N ALA A 589 -20.26 19.13 -33.61
CA ALA A 589 -19.92 18.81 -35.00
C ALA A 589 -21.14 18.35 -35.80
N TRP A 590 -22.00 17.56 -35.16
CA TRP A 590 -23.28 17.14 -35.74
C TRP A 590 -24.19 18.33 -36.07
N TRP A 591 -24.38 19.26 -35.12
CA TRP A 591 -25.23 20.44 -35.34
C TRP A 591 -24.64 21.43 -36.34
N VAL A 592 -23.30 21.57 -36.40
CA VAL A 592 -22.61 22.35 -37.44
C VAL A 592 -22.84 21.73 -38.81
N LEU A 593 -22.75 20.39 -38.94
CA LEU A 593 -23.08 19.70 -40.17
C LEU A 593 -24.55 19.90 -40.56
N ALA A 594 -25.45 19.81 -39.60
CA ALA A 594 -26.88 20.06 -39.82
C ALA A 594 -27.14 21.50 -40.30
N ALA A 595 -26.47 22.49 -39.71
CA ALA A 595 -26.54 23.88 -40.12
C ALA A 595 -26.01 24.09 -41.54
N ALA A 596 -24.90 23.46 -41.90
CA ALA A 596 -24.32 23.57 -43.26
C ALA A 596 -25.23 22.93 -44.32
N VAL A 597 -25.71 21.70 -44.05
CA VAL A 597 -26.64 21.01 -44.98
C VAL A 597 -27.98 21.79 -45.12
N SER A 598 -28.51 22.33 -44.01
CA SER A 598 -29.72 23.14 -44.03
C SER A 598 -29.51 24.44 -44.78
N ALA A 599 -28.36 25.13 -44.60
CA ALA A 599 -28.05 26.33 -45.36
C ALA A 599 -27.96 26.07 -46.86
N ILE A 600 -27.32 24.96 -47.28
CA ILE A 600 -27.25 24.58 -48.70
C ILE A 600 -28.65 24.29 -49.22
N ALA A 601 -29.48 23.51 -48.49
CA ALA A 601 -30.84 23.19 -48.89
C ALA A 601 -31.69 24.47 -49.03
N LEU A 602 -31.57 25.40 -48.12
CA LEU A 602 -32.29 26.71 -48.22
C LEU A 602 -31.84 27.51 -49.42
N VAL A 603 -30.59 27.59 -49.75
CA VAL A 603 -30.09 28.27 -50.94
C VAL A 603 -30.57 27.61 -52.23
N VAL A 604 -30.56 26.27 -52.28
CA VAL A 604 -30.92 25.49 -53.49
C VAL A 604 -32.42 25.43 -53.74
N TYR A 605 -33.21 25.29 -52.66
CA TYR A 605 -34.64 25.07 -52.82
C TYR A 605 -35.54 26.30 -52.61
N THR A 606 -34.93 27.43 -52.13
CA THR A 606 -35.71 28.62 -51.81
C THR A 606 -35.00 29.88 -52.30
N GLY A 607 -35.75 30.94 -52.56
CA GLY A 607 -35.24 32.27 -52.95
C GLY A 607 -35.08 33.21 -51.75
N LEU A 608 -34.88 32.70 -50.51
CA LEU A 608 -34.83 33.56 -49.30
C LEU A 608 -33.66 34.54 -49.29
N PRO A 609 -33.91 35.77 -48.75
CA PRO A 609 -32.86 36.71 -48.49
C PRO A 609 -31.77 36.18 -47.56
N PRO A 610 -30.50 36.53 -47.75
CA PRO A 610 -29.40 36.00 -46.92
C PRO A 610 -29.61 36.18 -45.42
N GLY A 611 -30.20 37.31 -44.97
CA GLY A 611 -30.46 37.57 -43.54
C GLY A 611 -31.38 36.53 -42.88
N ARG A 612 -32.44 36.08 -43.59
CA ARG A 612 -33.35 35.02 -43.09
C ARG A 612 -32.65 33.66 -43.02
N ILE A 613 -31.82 33.33 -44.02
CA ILE A 613 -30.99 32.10 -43.99
C ILE A 613 -30.06 32.11 -42.79
N VAL A 614 -29.40 33.24 -42.52
CA VAL A 614 -28.51 33.39 -41.36
C VAL A 614 -29.26 33.18 -40.04
N ASN A 615 -30.50 33.69 -39.89
CA ASN A 615 -31.30 33.45 -38.68
C ASN A 615 -31.60 31.97 -38.49
N LEU A 616 -32.01 31.24 -39.54
CA LEU A 616 -32.28 29.80 -39.46
C LEU A 616 -31.03 29.02 -39.14
N VAL A 617 -29.88 29.37 -39.67
CA VAL A 617 -28.58 28.78 -39.35
C VAL A 617 -28.19 29.10 -37.90
N ALA A 618 -28.39 30.32 -37.44
CA ALA A 618 -28.12 30.71 -36.06
C ALA A 618 -28.93 29.88 -35.05
N THR A 619 -30.20 29.59 -35.34
CA THR A 619 -31.04 28.72 -34.49
C THR A 619 -30.48 27.29 -34.38
N LEU A 620 -29.93 26.74 -35.46
CA LEU A 620 -29.28 25.43 -35.44
C LEU A 620 -27.98 25.46 -34.62
N LEU A 621 -27.20 26.54 -34.68
CA LEU A 621 -26.00 26.70 -33.86
C LEU A 621 -26.32 26.89 -32.37
N VAL A 622 -27.41 27.59 -32.03
CA VAL A 622 -27.93 27.67 -30.65
C VAL A 622 -28.32 26.28 -30.16
N SER A 623 -29.00 25.49 -30.97
CA SER A 623 -29.33 24.09 -30.64
C SER A 623 -28.08 23.25 -30.46
N GLY A 624 -27.06 23.47 -31.27
CA GLY A 624 -25.74 22.86 -31.09
C GLY A 624 -25.11 23.17 -29.72
N ALA A 625 -25.23 24.45 -29.31
CA ALA A 625 -24.73 24.85 -27.99
C ALA A 625 -25.54 24.21 -26.84
N ILE A 626 -26.84 24.04 -26.97
CA ILE A 626 -27.68 23.28 -26.03
C ILE A 626 -27.20 21.82 -25.95
N ALA A 627 -27.01 21.17 -27.09
CA ALA A 627 -26.53 19.78 -27.18
C ALA A 627 -25.09 19.57 -26.68
N VAL A 628 -24.30 20.65 -26.57
CA VAL A 628 -22.95 20.65 -26.00
C VAL A 628 -23.00 20.76 -24.48
N ALA A 629 -23.61 21.81 -23.96
CA ALA A 629 -23.50 22.19 -22.56
C ALA A 629 -24.14 21.17 -21.63
N TYR A 630 -25.39 20.82 -21.82
CA TYR A 630 -26.13 19.95 -20.90
C TYR A 630 -25.62 18.51 -20.89
N PRO A 631 -25.39 17.81 -22.02
CA PRO A 631 -24.81 16.48 -22.02
C PRO A 631 -23.40 16.44 -21.44
N PHE A 632 -22.59 17.50 -21.64
CA PHE A 632 -21.26 17.56 -21.07
C PHE A 632 -21.28 17.41 -19.55
N PHE A 633 -22.08 18.23 -18.85
CA PHE A 633 -22.14 18.21 -17.39
C PHE A 633 -22.73 16.91 -16.86
N VAL A 634 -23.78 16.37 -17.48
CA VAL A 634 -24.39 15.10 -17.08
C VAL A 634 -23.38 13.95 -17.24
N VAL A 635 -22.74 13.81 -18.39
CA VAL A 635 -21.77 12.74 -18.64
C VAL A 635 -20.56 12.89 -17.73
N THR A 636 -20.00 14.10 -17.59
CA THR A 636 -18.83 14.35 -16.74
C THR A 636 -19.13 14.04 -15.27
N PHE A 637 -20.26 14.46 -14.74
CA PHE A 637 -20.70 14.19 -13.37
C PHE A 637 -20.76 12.68 -13.07
N PHE A 638 -21.41 11.91 -13.93
CA PHE A 638 -21.52 10.46 -13.75
C PHE A 638 -20.17 9.77 -13.96
N VAL A 639 -19.38 10.21 -14.93
CA VAL A 639 -18.05 9.66 -15.21
C VAL A 639 -17.14 9.82 -13.98
N VAL A 640 -17.07 11.04 -13.41
CA VAL A 640 -16.24 11.33 -12.24
C VAL A 640 -16.71 10.55 -11.00
N ARG A 641 -18.02 10.32 -10.85
CA ARG A 641 -18.59 9.65 -9.66
C ARG A 641 -18.68 8.15 -9.72
N CYS A 642 -18.90 7.58 -10.91
CA CYS A 642 -19.24 6.16 -11.03
C CYS A 642 -18.18 5.35 -11.76
N PHE A 643 -17.46 5.96 -12.70
CA PHE A 643 -16.55 5.23 -13.58
C PHE A 643 -15.08 5.47 -13.25
N TYR A 644 -14.66 6.72 -13.10
CA TYR A 644 -13.29 7.06 -12.76
C TYR A 644 -12.82 6.45 -11.42
N PRO A 645 -13.61 6.48 -10.31
CA PRO A 645 -13.17 5.88 -9.05
C PRO A 645 -12.88 4.38 -9.14
N ARG A 646 -13.62 3.66 -9.99
CA ARG A 646 -13.41 2.22 -10.19
C ARG A 646 -12.07 1.89 -10.86
N LEU A 647 -11.51 2.83 -11.62
CA LEU A 647 -10.20 2.71 -12.25
C LEU A 647 -9.07 3.18 -11.33
N LEU A 648 -9.36 4.00 -10.30
CA LEU A 648 -8.38 4.45 -9.30
C LEU A 648 -7.93 3.35 -8.33
N THR A 649 -8.75 2.32 -8.15
CA THR A 649 -8.41 1.19 -7.27
C THR A 649 -7.28 0.31 -7.80
N HIS A 650 -6.76 0.60 -9.01
CA HIS A 650 -5.75 -0.19 -9.70
C HIS A 650 -4.67 0.73 -10.30
N GLY A 651 -3.41 0.44 -9.99
CA GLY A 651 -2.23 1.09 -10.57
C GLY A 651 -1.92 2.50 -10.04
N GLU A 652 -0.77 3.04 -10.41
CA GLU A 652 -0.31 4.38 -10.06
C GLU A 652 -1.16 5.48 -10.70
N THR A 653 -1.34 6.60 -10.00
CA THR A 653 -2.19 7.72 -10.44
C THR A 653 -1.47 9.09 -10.43
N ALA A 654 -0.17 9.14 -10.20
CA ALA A 654 0.60 10.40 -10.15
C ALA A 654 0.39 11.29 -11.40
N GLU A 655 0.30 10.67 -12.58
CA GLU A 655 0.02 11.36 -13.84
C GLU A 655 -1.40 11.94 -13.96
N ASP A 656 -2.35 11.47 -13.16
CA ASP A 656 -3.75 11.83 -13.27
C ASP A 656 -4.05 13.26 -12.76
N ARG A 657 -3.18 13.81 -11.89
CA ARG A 657 -3.31 15.16 -11.32
C ARG A 657 -3.49 16.23 -12.38
N GLN A 658 -2.66 16.19 -13.43
CA GLN A 658 -2.75 17.15 -14.53
C GLN A 658 -4.08 17.00 -15.30
N ALA A 659 -4.54 15.78 -15.50
CA ALA A 659 -5.81 15.48 -16.18
C ALA A 659 -7.02 15.97 -15.38
N LEU A 660 -7.02 15.82 -14.04
CA LEU A 660 -8.06 16.31 -13.14
C LEU A 660 -8.15 17.84 -13.16
N ARG A 661 -7.01 18.54 -13.07
CA ARG A 661 -6.95 20.01 -13.19
C ARG A 661 -7.40 20.52 -14.55
N ALA A 662 -7.01 19.81 -15.61
CA ALA A 662 -7.44 20.16 -16.96
C ALA A 662 -8.96 20.02 -17.13
N LEU A 663 -9.57 18.97 -16.53
CA LEU A 663 -11.03 18.79 -16.54
C LEU A 663 -11.74 19.91 -15.78
N SER A 664 -11.25 20.30 -14.58
CA SER A 664 -11.82 21.41 -13.80
C SER A 664 -11.85 22.72 -14.60
N ARG A 665 -10.76 23.04 -15.30
CA ARG A 665 -10.70 24.24 -16.19
C ARG A 665 -11.70 24.14 -17.35
N ARG A 666 -11.84 22.98 -17.97
CA ARG A 666 -12.82 22.76 -19.06
C ARG A 666 -14.25 22.90 -18.59
N CYS A 667 -14.58 22.39 -17.40
CA CYS A 667 -15.91 22.58 -16.80
C CYS A 667 -16.27 24.06 -16.69
N THR A 668 -15.34 24.94 -16.31
CA THR A 668 -15.57 26.40 -16.28
C THR A 668 -15.85 26.98 -17.67
N GLY A 669 -15.14 26.50 -18.71
CA GLY A 669 -15.38 26.90 -20.09
C GLY A 669 -16.78 26.50 -20.59
N TYR A 670 -17.20 25.28 -20.36
CA TYR A 670 -18.54 24.80 -20.74
C TYR A 670 -19.66 25.52 -19.97
N LEU A 671 -19.42 25.92 -18.72
CA LEU A 671 -20.37 26.72 -17.95
C LEU A 671 -20.56 28.10 -18.55
N ALA A 672 -19.49 28.72 -19.06
CA ALA A 672 -19.58 30.01 -19.79
C ALA A 672 -20.40 29.87 -21.10
N VAL A 673 -20.23 28.74 -21.82
CA VAL A 673 -21.06 28.43 -23.00
C VAL A 673 -22.53 28.30 -22.59
N ALA A 674 -22.86 27.61 -21.53
CA ALA A 674 -24.25 27.43 -21.07
C ALA A 674 -24.93 28.76 -20.75
N VAL A 675 -24.23 29.72 -20.14
CA VAL A 675 -24.74 31.09 -19.88
C VAL A 675 -25.01 31.84 -21.17
N ALA A 676 -24.17 31.68 -22.20
CA ALA A 676 -24.26 32.43 -23.44
C ALA A 676 -25.42 31.95 -24.34
N ILE A 677 -25.95 30.74 -24.18
CA ILE A 677 -26.98 30.16 -25.07
C ILE A 677 -28.22 31.04 -25.23
N PRO A 678 -28.92 31.45 -24.14
CA PRO A 678 -30.11 32.29 -24.27
C PRO A 678 -29.80 33.67 -24.92
N LEU A 679 -28.64 34.23 -24.52
CA LEU A 679 -28.23 35.56 -25.03
C LEU A 679 -28.00 35.55 -26.55
N VAL A 680 -27.28 34.53 -27.05
CA VAL A 680 -27.03 34.37 -28.50
C VAL A 680 -28.35 34.15 -29.25
N GLY A 681 -29.26 33.34 -28.71
CA GLY A 681 -30.58 33.10 -29.30
C GLY A 681 -31.42 34.39 -29.43
N VAL A 682 -31.47 35.20 -28.37
CA VAL A 682 -32.16 36.51 -28.38
C VAL A 682 -31.52 37.47 -29.37
N ILE A 683 -30.21 37.64 -29.31
CA ILE A 683 -29.48 38.59 -30.16
C ILE A 683 -29.64 38.23 -31.65
N SER A 684 -29.53 36.94 -32.02
CA SER A 684 -29.67 36.48 -33.39
C SER A 684 -31.09 36.82 -33.95
N SER A 685 -32.11 36.60 -33.14
CA SER A 685 -33.49 36.90 -33.54
C SER A 685 -33.72 38.40 -33.71
N LEU A 686 -33.20 39.26 -32.85
CA LEU A 686 -33.34 40.72 -32.94
C LEU A 686 -32.57 41.34 -34.12
N ILE A 687 -31.45 40.75 -34.54
CA ILE A 687 -30.63 41.28 -35.66
C ILE A 687 -31.22 40.90 -37.02
N PHE A 688 -31.72 39.68 -37.17
CA PHE A 688 -32.04 39.12 -38.49
C PHE A 688 -33.54 39.07 -38.82
N LEU A 689 -34.43 39.34 -37.85
CA LEU A 689 -35.89 39.35 -38.05
C LEU A 689 -36.44 40.77 -37.95
N ASN A 690 -37.52 41.07 -38.72
CA ASN A 690 -38.26 42.31 -38.58
C ASN A 690 -39.24 42.26 -37.38
N ALA A 691 -39.89 43.37 -37.04
CA ALA A 691 -40.76 43.48 -35.86
C ALA A 691 -41.97 42.48 -35.90
N GLU A 692 -42.53 42.22 -37.05
CA GLU A 692 -43.63 41.27 -37.21
C GLU A 692 -43.16 39.84 -37.05
N GLU A 693 -42.02 39.47 -37.65
CA GLU A 693 -41.37 38.19 -37.52
C GLU A 693 -40.90 37.90 -36.08
N VAL A 694 -40.36 38.89 -35.37
CA VAL A 694 -39.99 38.81 -33.96
C VAL A 694 -41.22 38.48 -33.10
N SER A 695 -42.36 39.10 -33.38
CA SER A 695 -43.61 38.84 -32.62
C SER A 695 -44.04 37.36 -32.68
N LEU A 696 -43.79 36.68 -33.78
CA LEU A 696 -44.12 35.25 -33.99
C LEU A 696 -43.23 34.30 -33.19
N VAL A 697 -41.95 34.70 -32.97
CA VAL A 697 -40.98 33.88 -32.25
C VAL A 697 -40.79 34.30 -30.80
N LEU A 698 -41.56 35.27 -30.29
CA LEU A 698 -41.39 35.80 -28.93
C LEU A 698 -41.60 34.74 -27.85
N ILE A 699 -42.61 33.86 -28.02
CA ILE A 699 -42.88 32.75 -27.07
C ILE A 699 -41.73 31.75 -27.05
N PRO A 700 -41.22 31.23 -28.19
CA PRO A 700 -39.99 30.42 -28.21
C PRO A 700 -38.77 31.09 -27.58
N ILE A 701 -38.57 32.40 -27.78
CA ILE A 701 -37.46 33.16 -27.18
C ILE A 701 -37.61 33.22 -25.65
N TYR A 702 -38.79 33.53 -25.12
CA TYR A 702 -39.03 33.49 -23.68
C TYR A 702 -38.86 32.09 -23.12
N GLY A 703 -39.32 31.05 -23.83
CA GLY A 703 -39.11 29.66 -23.47
C GLY A 703 -37.62 29.30 -23.39
N LEU A 704 -36.81 29.77 -24.37
CA LEU A 704 -35.38 29.57 -24.38
C LEU A 704 -34.70 30.26 -23.18
N CYS A 705 -35.10 31.52 -22.86
CA CYS A 705 -34.57 32.25 -21.73
C CYS A 705 -34.88 31.54 -20.39
N VAL A 706 -36.12 31.11 -20.17
CA VAL A 706 -36.53 30.40 -18.95
C VAL A 706 -35.84 29.05 -18.87
N ALA A 707 -35.89 28.25 -19.93
CA ALA A 707 -35.23 26.97 -19.99
C ALA A 707 -33.69 27.07 -19.84
N GLY A 708 -33.11 28.14 -20.43
CA GLY A 708 -31.68 28.41 -20.30
C GLY A 708 -31.27 28.76 -18.89
N VAL A 709 -32.05 29.56 -18.15
CA VAL A 709 -31.80 29.86 -16.73
C VAL A 709 -31.92 28.59 -15.88
N LEU A 710 -32.98 27.80 -16.08
CA LEU A 710 -33.18 26.53 -15.34
C LEU A 710 -32.08 25.50 -15.64
N GLY A 711 -31.73 25.37 -16.92
CA GLY A 711 -30.63 24.49 -17.37
C GLY A 711 -29.28 24.95 -16.79
N PHE A 712 -28.99 26.24 -16.81
CA PHE A 712 -27.76 26.77 -16.19
C PHE A 712 -27.72 26.52 -14.69
N LEU A 713 -28.81 26.68 -13.96
CA LEU A 713 -28.84 26.34 -12.52
C LEU A 713 -28.56 24.85 -12.28
N GLY A 714 -29.10 23.97 -13.14
CA GLY A 714 -28.81 22.55 -13.12
C GLY A 714 -27.35 22.25 -13.41
N ASP A 715 -26.78 22.82 -14.47
CA ASP A 715 -25.38 22.67 -14.83
C ASP A 715 -24.43 23.24 -13.77
N TYR A 716 -24.78 24.37 -13.17
CA TYR A 716 -24.02 24.95 -12.06
C TYR A 716 -24.02 24.06 -10.83
N TRP A 717 -25.15 23.42 -10.51
CA TRP A 717 -25.23 22.45 -9.41
C TRP A 717 -24.37 21.20 -9.70
N LEU A 718 -24.42 20.67 -10.91
CA LEU A 718 -23.57 19.56 -11.36
C LEU A 718 -22.08 19.96 -11.31
N PHE A 719 -21.76 21.15 -11.81
CA PHE A 719 -20.40 21.72 -11.79
C PHE A 719 -19.84 21.80 -10.37
N ARG A 720 -20.57 22.43 -9.44
CA ARG A 720 -20.14 22.57 -8.04
C ARG A 720 -19.85 21.23 -7.38
N ARG A 721 -20.71 20.23 -7.62
CA ARG A 721 -20.51 18.88 -7.09
C ARG A 721 -19.33 18.17 -7.75
N THR A 722 -19.21 18.26 -9.07
CA THR A 722 -18.08 17.67 -9.80
C THR A 722 -16.76 18.31 -9.40
N GLU A 723 -16.72 19.64 -9.27
CA GLU A 723 -15.53 20.36 -8.82
C GLU A 723 -15.09 19.92 -7.42
N ALA A 724 -16.01 19.77 -6.49
CA ALA A 724 -15.70 19.29 -5.15
C ALA A 724 -15.17 17.84 -5.16
N ASP A 725 -15.71 16.97 -6.05
CA ASP A 725 -15.23 15.59 -6.23
C ASP A 725 -13.82 15.57 -6.86
N LEU A 726 -13.59 16.40 -7.88
CA LEU A 726 -12.25 16.54 -8.51
C LEU A 726 -11.20 17.04 -7.52
N ARG A 727 -11.54 18.02 -6.67
CA ARG A 727 -10.63 18.51 -5.62
C ARG A 727 -10.31 17.43 -4.58
N ALA A 728 -11.27 16.57 -4.22
CA ALA A 728 -11.04 15.44 -3.31
C ALA A 728 -10.04 14.44 -3.92
N PHE A 729 -10.25 14.06 -5.19
CA PHE A 729 -9.30 13.20 -5.91
C PHE A 729 -7.93 13.88 -6.10
N GLU A 730 -7.90 15.18 -6.41
CA GLU A 730 -6.64 15.91 -6.55
C GLU A 730 -5.82 15.89 -5.25
N ARG A 731 -6.44 16.09 -4.09
CA ARG A 731 -5.77 16.00 -2.79
C ARG A 731 -5.22 14.60 -2.52
N ALA A 732 -6.00 13.57 -2.85
CA ALA A 732 -5.60 12.18 -2.66
C ALA A 732 -4.47 11.72 -3.60
N VAL A 733 -4.39 12.32 -4.82
CA VAL A 733 -3.36 12.01 -5.83
C VAL A 733 -2.12 12.92 -5.71
N SER A 734 -2.20 14.03 -4.95
CA SER A 734 -1.21 15.12 -5.00
C SER A 734 -0.03 14.95 -4.05
N LYS A 735 -0.08 14.02 -3.16
CA LYS A 735 0.97 13.75 -2.18
C LYS A 735 1.72 12.50 -2.55
#